data_eb2fcf6d9912d8ce832cc82790f25a80
#
_entry.id   eb2fcf6d9912d8ce832cc82790f25a80
#
_cell.length_a   1.000
_cell.length_b   1.000
_cell.length_c   1.000
_cell.angle_alpha   90.00
_cell.angle_beta   90.00
_cell.angle_gamma   90.00
#
_symmetry.space_group_name_H-M   'P 1'
#
loop_
_entity.id
_entity.type
_entity.pdbx_description
1 polymer ?
#
loop_
_entity_poly.entity_id
_entity_poly.type
_entity_poly.pdbx_seq_one_letter_code
_entity_poly.pdbx_strand_id
1 'polypeptide(L)'
;MALIKQIRQRTGLLIGVIAGGLILFLLGGDLLSPNSTLLSSSQNIVGEIAGEDITYEEYIARVEEFKVANQQRTGRVPSEVEMYSIREQAWQSMIVERVFKEEYEKLGLTISDAELVDLVQGKNIVPELRQQLINPQTGEFDKSQLVSFLQSLETADPAQQAYWNQQERLFADSRLRIKYDNMLATSEFATQAEAKEEYKAANTIADASILFVPFYAVADADVTVSDSEMEAYLTKNKSKFKSGNTANLEYVSFSIQPSGTDSAEVISQINELTEQLKTAENDSLFVLRNSEGQSPYLTVRPGDELPANLTNNVSDIEQGQTYGPFITPNSTYVSYKVSDQYEGTPRLRASHILFSTEGMDDAAKEAVKAQAETVLSEVKADGNFEVAARQYGQDGTAQTGGDLGWFAKADFVSEFADAAYAAKSTGILPNLVETEYGYHIIKVTELPKSTYTKVATLELELVASDATRNEAFRNADSFAANAGNRNEFTENAATDNYRILQANNVDANSRNINNLQNAREVIRWAFDDGTSTGEVSTVFELDNAYVVATLISKRDEGDVELADVKEQVEAQVRNEKKAEVIKSKLADKTSLEDMKAVYANEASLNEVPDLKLSANVIPGVGFAPRAIGAIFGVKQGEITQPIREDVGVIVGKLNALTPAAEIGDYSAYQGQLTQNASQRTTYSVMMALQDLAGVKDYRYKFF
;
A
#
# COMPACT_ATOMS: atom_id res chain seq x y z
N MET A 1 -25.19 -17.99 66.75
CA MET A 1 -25.38 -16.58 66.26
C MET A 1 -24.26 -15.63 66.67
N ALA A 2 -23.28 -16.03 67.47
CA ALA A 2 -22.14 -15.16 67.86
C ALA A 2 -21.02 -15.02 66.75
N LEU A 3 -20.80 -16.07 65.99
CA LEU A 3 -19.71 -16.09 64.98
C LEU A 3 -19.96 -15.15 63.78
N ILE A 4 -21.21 -15.04 63.31
CA ILE A 4 -21.59 -14.17 62.18
C ILE A 4 -21.49 -12.68 62.53
N LYS A 5 -21.72 -12.33 63.80
CA LYS A 5 -21.61 -10.95 64.32
C LYS A 5 -20.13 -10.51 64.39
N GLN A 6 -19.20 -11.41 64.74
CA GLN A 6 -17.76 -11.13 64.75
C GLN A 6 -17.16 -11.02 63.36
N ILE A 7 -17.64 -11.81 62.39
CA ILE A 7 -17.22 -11.72 60.99
C ILE A 7 -17.67 -10.38 60.38
N ARG A 8 -18.91 -9.95 60.68
CA ARG A 8 -19.46 -8.68 60.19
C ARG A 8 -18.78 -7.43 60.76
N GLN A 9 -18.23 -7.51 61.96
CA GLN A 9 -17.48 -6.43 62.62
C GLN A 9 -16.03 -6.30 62.10
N ARG A 10 -15.50 -7.35 61.44
CA ARG A 10 -14.14 -7.37 60.86
C ARG A 10 -14.09 -7.50 59.36
N THR A 11 -15.22 -7.24 58.68
CA THR A 11 -15.32 -7.34 57.20
C THR A 11 -14.30 -6.44 56.50
N GLY A 12 -14.03 -5.25 57.03
CA GLY A 12 -13.00 -4.35 56.53
C GLY A 12 -11.58 -4.92 56.63
N LEU A 13 -11.29 -5.63 57.75
CA LEU A 13 -9.99 -6.29 57.96
C LEU A 13 -9.85 -7.52 57.04
N LEU A 14 -10.94 -8.28 56.85
CA LEU A 14 -10.96 -9.43 55.94
C LEU A 14 -10.79 -9.01 54.48
N ILE A 15 -11.45 -7.94 54.05
CA ILE A 15 -11.29 -7.36 52.73
C ILE A 15 -9.88 -6.83 52.56
N GLY A 16 -9.29 -6.18 53.57
CA GLY A 16 -7.91 -5.71 53.55
C GLY A 16 -6.89 -6.84 53.43
N VAL A 17 -7.10 -7.97 54.13
CA VAL A 17 -6.20 -9.15 54.03
C VAL A 17 -6.37 -9.86 52.71
N ILE A 18 -7.58 -9.97 52.16
CA ILE A 18 -7.81 -10.55 50.81
C ILE A 18 -7.24 -9.64 49.74
N ALA A 19 -7.46 -8.35 49.82
CA ALA A 19 -6.88 -7.38 48.89
C ALA A 19 -5.35 -7.36 48.96
N GLY A 20 -4.78 -7.36 50.19
CA GLY A 20 -3.33 -7.47 50.38
C GLY A 20 -2.76 -8.81 49.91
N GLY A 21 -3.49 -9.92 50.11
CA GLY A 21 -3.12 -11.23 49.58
C GLY A 21 -3.19 -11.31 48.04
N LEU A 22 -4.20 -10.68 47.42
CA LEU A 22 -4.32 -10.56 45.97
C LEU A 22 -3.21 -9.66 45.40
N ILE A 23 -2.91 -8.54 46.02
CA ILE A 23 -1.81 -7.65 45.64
C ILE A 23 -0.48 -8.39 45.81
N LEU A 24 -0.23 -9.10 46.89
CA LEU A 24 0.97 -9.91 47.10
C LEU A 24 1.05 -11.11 46.17
N PHE A 25 -0.08 -11.70 45.75
CA PHE A 25 -0.10 -12.77 44.75
C PHE A 25 0.19 -12.24 43.35
N LEU A 26 -0.39 -11.11 42.96
CA LEU A 26 -0.14 -10.45 41.67
C LEU A 26 1.30 -9.90 41.58
N LEU A 27 1.78 -9.26 42.66
CA LEU A 27 3.14 -8.75 42.73
C LEU A 27 4.17 -9.86 42.94
N GLY A 28 3.84 -10.88 43.75
CA GLY A 28 4.75 -11.98 44.08
C GLY A 28 4.98 -12.97 42.93
N GLY A 29 3.99 -13.12 42.05
CA GLY A 29 4.14 -13.91 40.82
C GLY A 29 5.13 -13.28 39.86
N ASP A 30 5.14 -11.97 39.78
CA ASP A 30 6.06 -11.20 38.95
C ASP A 30 7.45 -11.03 39.59
N LEU A 31 7.49 -10.77 40.92
CA LEU A 31 8.74 -10.60 41.69
C LEU A 31 9.59 -11.86 41.83
N LEU A 32 8.99 -13.06 41.74
CA LEU A 32 9.66 -14.35 41.85
C LEU A 32 9.95 -14.99 40.47
N SER A 33 9.54 -14.34 39.39
CA SER A 33 9.85 -14.76 38.03
C SER A 33 11.29 -14.33 37.68
N PRO A 34 12.08 -15.19 37.00
CA PRO A 34 13.37 -14.79 36.43
C PRO A 34 13.30 -13.60 35.48
N ASN A 35 12.10 -13.30 34.98
CA ASN A 35 11.76 -12.19 34.05
C ASN A 35 10.89 -11.12 34.74
N SER A 36 11.17 -10.75 35.99
CA SER A 36 10.42 -9.72 36.71
C SER A 36 10.45 -8.38 36.00
N THR A 37 9.30 -7.92 35.53
CA THR A 37 9.13 -6.62 34.84
C THR A 37 9.28 -5.42 35.78
N LEU A 38 9.17 -5.63 37.11
CA LEU A 38 9.28 -4.58 38.12
C LEU A 38 10.71 -4.26 38.58
N LEU A 39 11.68 -5.12 38.27
CA LEU A 39 13.06 -4.97 38.74
C LEU A 39 14.07 -4.60 37.64
N SER A 40 13.67 -4.58 36.38
CA SER A 40 14.53 -4.20 35.26
C SER A 40 13.95 -3.03 34.48
N SER A 41 14.29 -1.81 34.87
CA SER A 41 13.89 -0.60 34.15
C SER A 41 14.42 -0.55 32.71
N SER A 42 15.46 -1.32 32.39
CA SER A 42 16.00 -1.44 31.02
C SER A 42 15.26 -2.45 30.12
N GLN A 43 14.39 -3.31 30.68
CA GLN A 43 13.64 -4.34 29.91
C GLN A 43 12.30 -3.85 29.33
N ASN A 44 11.84 -2.66 29.71
CA ASN A 44 10.57 -2.09 29.23
C ASN A 44 10.74 -0.94 28.24
N ILE A 45 11.92 -0.78 27.63
CA ILE A 45 12.19 0.25 26.63
C ILE A 45 12.01 -0.36 25.24
N VAL A 46 11.05 0.16 24.49
CA VAL A 46 10.77 -0.28 23.11
C VAL A 46 11.61 0.45 22.07
N GLY A 47 12.33 1.49 22.47
CA GLY A 47 13.25 2.23 21.62
C GLY A 47 13.72 3.52 22.26
N GLU A 48 14.58 4.24 21.55
CA GLU A 48 15.11 5.57 21.92
C GLU A 48 14.88 6.51 20.73
N ILE A 49 14.36 7.70 21.00
CA ILE A 49 14.12 8.72 19.97
C ILE A 49 14.67 10.04 20.48
N ALA A 50 15.59 10.65 19.74
CA ALA A 50 16.25 11.92 20.13
C ALA A 50 16.89 11.86 21.54
N GLY A 51 17.44 10.70 21.93
CA GLY A 51 18.05 10.49 23.24
C GLY A 51 17.06 10.26 24.39
N GLU A 52 15.76 10.22 24.13
CA GLU A 52 14.71 9.90 25.11
C GLU A 52 14.27 8.44 24.95
N ASP A 53 14.24 7.71 26.05
CA ASP A 53 13.69 6.34 26.07
C ASP A 53 12.18 6.33 25.88
N ILE A 54 11.70 5.43 25.03
CA ILE A 54 10.28 5.15 24.84
C ILE A 54 9.92 3.89 25.58
N THR A 55 9.04 4.01 26.56
CA THR A 55 8.60 2.86 27.34
C THR A 55 7.56 2.03 26.61
N TYR A 56 7.47 0.74 26.95
CA TYR A 56 6.45 -0.16 26.45
C TYR A 56 5.03 0.37 26.73
N GLU A 57 4.78 0.92 27.91
CA GLU A 57 3.49 1.48 28.30
C GLU A 57 3.09 2.67 27.43
N GLU A 58 4.02 3.61 27.20
CA GLU A 58 3.80 4.77 26.34
C GLU A 58 3.51 4.35 24.89
N TYR A 59 4.28 3.39 24.39
CA TYR A 59 4.09 2.88 23.03
C TYR A 59 2.73 2.16 22.86
N ILE A 60 2.35 1.29 23.82
CA ILE A 60 1.05 0.59 23.78
C ILE A 60 -0.11 1.55 23.88
N ALA A 61 0.00 2.60 24.70
CA ALA A 61 -1.03 3.64 24.75
C ALA A 61 -1.24 4.28 23.36
N ARG A 62 -0.15 4.59 22.63
CA ARG A 62 -0.23 5.13 21.28
C ARG A 62 -0.82 4.11 20.29
N VAL A 63 -0.45 2.85 20.37
CA VAL A 63 -1.03 1.78 19.53
C VAL A 63 -2.54 1.65 19.76
N GLU A 64 -3.01 1.70 20.99
CA GLU A 64 -4.45 1.65 21.31
C GLU A 64 -5.20 2.87 20.75
N GLU A 65 -4.62 4.08 20.77
CA GLU A 65 -5.19 5.25 20.10
C GLU A 65 -5.44 5.00 18.61
N PHE A 66 -4.43 4.52 17.88
CA PHE A 66 -4.55 4.21 16.45
C PHE A 66 -5.52 3.04 16.17
N LYS A 67 -5.55 2.03 17.05
CA LYS A 67 -6.47 0.91 16.97
C LYS A 67 -7.93 1.36 17.12
N VAL A 68 -8.23 2.18 18.12
CA VAL A 68 -9.57 2.74 18.32
C VAL A 68 -10.00 3.60 17.12
N ALA A 69 -9.11 4.45 16.60
CA ALA A 69 -9.39 5.24 15.41
C ALA A 69 -9.68 4.36 14.17
N ASN A 70 -8.92 3.25 14.00
CA ASN A 70 -9.17 2.28 12.94
C ASN A 70 -10.52 1.58 13.10
N GLN A 71 -10.88 1.15 14.32
CA GLN A 71 -12.18 0.53 14.60
C GLN A 71 -13.35 1.46 14.32
N GLN A 72 -13.25 2.73 14.71
CA GLN A 72 -14.28 3.73 14.42
C GLN A 72 -14.48 3.95 12.92
N ARG A 73 -13.38 3.94 12.15
CA ARG A 73 -13.42 4.12 10.69
C ARG A 73 -13.96 2.89 9.95
N THR A 74 -13.60 1.67 10.39
CA THR A 74 -13.92 0.42 9.70
C THR A 74 -15.15 -0.30 10.23
N GLY A 75 -15.59 0.04 11.45
CA GLY A 75 -16.70 -0.63 12.16
C GLY A 75 -16.37 -2.03 12.68
N ARG A 76 -15.10 -2.48 12.61
CA ARG A 76 -14.68 -3.83 13.04
C ARG A 76 -13.34 -3.82 13.78
N VAL A 77 -13.05 -4.89 14.50
CA VAL A 77 -11.76 -5.11 15.16
C VAL A 77 -10.69 -5.33 14.06
N PRO A 78 -9.52 -4.67 14.14
CA PRO A 78 -8.43 -4.89 13.20
C PRO A 78 -7.92 -6.33 13.24
N SER A 79 -7.60 -6.86 12.08
CA SER A 79 -6.89 -8.15 11.92
C SER A 79 -5.42 -8.02 12.37
N GLU A 80 -4.71 -9.14 12.55
CA GLU A 80 -3.28 -9.11 12.90
C GLU A 80 -2.41 -8.39 11.86
N VAL A 81 -2.77 -8.48 10.58
CA VAL A 81 -2.09 -7.73 9.51
C VAL A 81 -2.27 -6.23 9.68
N GLU A 82 -3.49 -5.80 10.00
CA GLU A 82 -3.81 -4.40 10.27
C GLU A 82 -3.17 -3.92 11.58
N MET A 83 -3.10 -4.77 12.60
CA MET A 83 -2.40 -4.45 13.86
C MET A 83 -0.91 -4.19 13.63
N TYR A 84 -0.26 -4.92 12.73
CA TYR A 84 1.13 -4.61 12.35
C TYR A 84 1.24 -3.20 11.79
N SER A 85 0.39 -2.84 10.82
CA SER A 85 0.36 -1.49 10.24
C SER A 85 0.06 -0.42 11.28
N ILE A 86 -0.84 -0.69 12.22
CA ILE A 86 -1.19 0.21 13.33
C ILE A 86 0.02 0.43 14.25
N ARG A 87 0.77 -0.62 14.58
CA ARG A 87 2.01 -0.53 15.38
C ARG A 87 3.07 0.33 14.68
N GLU A 88 3.24 0.15 13.36
CA GLU A 88 4.15 0.98 12.57
C GLU A 88 3.72 2.46 12.54
N GLN A 89 2.44 2.72 12.31
CA GLN A 89 1.90 4.09 12.31
C GLN A 89 2.09 4.77 13.67
N ALA A 90 1.84 4.04 14.76
CA ALA A 90 2.06 4.53 16.11
C ALA A 90 3.53 4.91 16.35
N TRP A 91 4.46 4.05 15.95
CA TRP A 91 5.90 4.30 16.08
C TRP A 91 6.35 5.51 15.27
N GLN A 92 5.96 5.58 14.00
CA GLN A 92 6.27 6.72 13.15
C GLN A 92 5.69 8.03 13.70
N SER A 93 4.48 7.99 14.25
CA SER A 93 3.87 9.14 14.93
C SER A 93 4.69 9.62 16.11
N MET A 94 5.21 8.70 16.93
CA MET A 94 6.06 9.03 18.08
C MET A 94 7.40 9.63 17.66
N ILE A 95 8.03 9.09 16.59
CA ILE A 95 9.26 9.67 16.04
C ILE A 95 9.01 11.12 15.62
N VAL A 96 7.97 11.35 14.83
CA VAL A 96 7.61 12.70 14.36
C VAL A 96 7.40 13.65 15.54
N GLU A 97 6.60 13.24 16.51
CA GLU A 97 6.29 14.04 17.69
C GLU A 97 7.53 14.42 18.47
N ARG A 98 8.40 13.46 18.80
CA ARG A 98 9.60 13.70 19.61
C ARG A 98 10.62 14.58 18.90
N VAL A 99 10.86 14.29 17.64
CA VAL A 99 11.84 15.02 16.80
C VAL A 99 11.42 16.47 16.63
N PHE A 100 10.14 16.74 16.33
CA PHE A 100 9.68 18.11 16.18
C PHE A 100 9.50 18.84 17.51
N LYS A 101 9.16 18.14 18.60
CA LYS A 101 9.06 18.74 19.92
C LYS A 101 10.39 19.41 20.32
N GLU A 102 11.50 18.73 20.13
CA GLU A 102 12.83 19.28 20.42
C GLU A 102 13.09 20.55 19.59
N GLU A 103 12.74 20.55 18.30
CA GLU A 103 12.91 21.70 17.43
C GLU A 103 11.98 22.88 17.83
N TYR A 104 10.73 22.58 18.20
CA TYR A 104 9.82 23.61 18.68
C TYR A 104 10.33 24.30 19.97
N GLU A 105 10.88 23.52 20.90
CA GLU A 105 11.47 24.02 22.12
C GLU A 105 12.70 24.89 21.85
N LYS A 106 13.61 24.46 20.96
CA LYS A 106 14.79 25.23 20.53
C LYS A 106 14.42 26.57 19.91
N LEU A 107 13.34 26.62 19.14
CA LEU A 107 12.87 27.81 18.44
C LEU A 107 11.89 28.64 19.27
N GLY A 108 11.48 28.18 20.46
CA GLY A 108 10.47 28.83 21.28
C GLY A 108 9.09 28.87 20.66
N LEU A 109 8.75 27.91 19.80
CA LEU A 109 7.43 27.79 19.18
C LEU A 109 6.44 27.21 20.17
N THR A 110 5.35 27.92 20.40
CA THR A 110 4.26 27.50 21.30
C THR A 110 2.90 27.85 20.70
N ILE A 111 1.86 27.21 21.23
CA ILE A 111 0.46 27.56 21.00
C ILE A 111 -0.09 28.12 22.30
N SER A 112 -0.63 29.33 22.25
CA SER A 112 -1.33 29.92 23.40
C SER A 112 -2.77 29.43 23.47
N ASP A 113 -3.38 29.49 24.66
CA ASP A 113 -4.80 29.17 24.86
C ASP A 113 -5.70 30.00 23.94
N ALA A 114 -5.37 31.27 23.75
CA ALA A 114 -6.12 32.15 22.86
C ALA A 114 -6.05 31.72 21.40
N GLU A 115 -4.90 31.21 20.95
CA GLU A 115 -4.74 30.65 19.61
C GLU A 115 -5.51 29.33 19.46
N LEU A 116 -5.47 28.46 20.46
CA LEU A 116 -6.23 27.19 20.44
C LEU A 116 -7.75 27.48 20.36
N VAL A 117 -8.23 28.44 21.14
CA VAL A 117 -9.63 28.90 21.06
C VAL A 117 -9.97 29.43 19.66
N ASP A 118 -9.07 30.17 19.02
CA ASP A 118 -9.29 30.66 17.66
C ASP A 118 -9.34 29.53 16.61
N LEU A 119 -8.55 28.48 16.80
CA LEU A 119 -8.56 27.29 15.94
C LEU A 119 -9.83 26.44 16.08
N VAL A 120 -10.46 26.46 17.25
CA VAL A 120 -11.68 25.67 17.51
C VAL A 120 -12.94 26.45 17.21
N GLN A 121 -13.06 27.71 17.66
CA GLN A 121 -14.31 28.48 17.61
C GLN A 121 -14.17 29.93 17.13
N GLY A 122 -12.96 30.37 16.75
CA GLY A 122 -12.66 31.73 16.33
C GLY A 122 -12.86 31.94 14.83
N LYS A 123 -11.91 32.70 14.23
CA LYS A 123 -11.90 32.98 12.79
C LYS A 123 -11.17 31.94 11.96
N ASN A 124 -10.17 31.32 12.58
CA ASN A 124 -9.27 30.35 11.91
C ASN A 124 -9.60 28.91 12.28
N ILE A 125 -10.91 28.56 12.28
CA ILE A 125 -11.39 27.21 12.61
C ILE A 125 -10.71 26.19 11.68
N VAL A 126 -10.16 25.12 12.27
CA VAL A 126 -9.47 24.06 11.54
C VAL A 126 -10.37 23.43 10.47
N PRO A 127 -9.83 23.11 9.27
CA PRO A 127 -10.61 22.59 8.15
C PRO A 127 -11.43 21.35 8.50
N GLU A 128 -10.89 20.47 9.34
CA GLU A 128 -11.51 19.21 9.77
C GLU A 128 -12.83 19.47 10.52
N LEU A 129 -12.83 20.42 11.48
CA LEU A 129 -14.05 20.81 12.19
C LEU A 129 -15.03 21.51 11.25
N ARG A 130 -14.51 22.31 10.34
CA ARG A 130 -15.35 23.02 9.38
C ARG A 130 -16.09 22.05 8.45
N GLN A 131 -15.43 21.01 7.98
CA GLN A 131 -16.04 19.99 7.12
C GLN A 131 -17.09 19.13 7.84
N GLN A 132 -16.82 18.77 9.11
CA GLN A 132 -17.73 17.93 9.90
C GLN A 132 -19.04 18.65 10.26
N LEU A 133 -19.05 19.98 10.28
CA LEU A 133 -20.16 20.80 10.70
C LEU A 133 -20.75 21.64 9.56
N ILE A 134 -20.70 21.11 8.33
CA ILE A 134 -21.43 21.67 7.20
C ILE A 134 -22.91 21.30 7.33
N ASN A 135 -23.77 22.29 7.28
CA ASN A 135 -25.22 22.09 7.24
C ASN A 135 -25.59 21.41 5.90
N PRO A 136 -26.17 20.19 5.90
CA PRO A 136 -26.49 19.48 4.67
C PRO A 136 -27.50 20.20 3.76
N GLN A 137 -28.30 21.12 4.33
CA GLN A 137 -29.34 21.84 3.59
C GLN A 137 -28.82 23.13 2.93
N THR A 138 -27.82 23.78 3.56
CA THR A 138 -27.31 25.07 3.07
C THR A 138 -25.93 24.95 2.44
N GLY A 139 -25.20 23.85 2.68
CA GLY A 139 -23.81 23.68 2.27
C GLY A 139 -22.82 24.59 3.02
N GLU A 140 -23.27 25.34 4.03
CA GLU A 140 -22.44 26.27 4.78
C GLU A 140 -22.07 25.71 6.16
N PHE A 141 -20.95 26.19 6.69
CA PHE A 141 -20.49 25.85 8.04
C PHE A 141 -21.45 26.42 9.11
N ASP A 142 -21.93 25.54 10.00
CA ASP A 142 -22.85 25.92 11.09
C ASP A 142 -22.11 26.17 12.41
N LYS A 143 -21.76 27.42 12.64
CA LYS A 143 -21.10 27.85 13.89
C LYS A 143 -21.99 27.62 15.14
N SER A 144 -23.31 27.67 15.01
CA SER A 144 -24.22 27.47 16.15
C SER A 144 -24.21 26.01 16.61
N GLN A 145 -24.10 25.07 15.67
CA GLN A 145 -23.95 23.64 15.95
C GLN A 145 -22.64 23.37 16.69
N LEU A 146 -21.52 23.99 16.26
CA LEU A 146 -20.25 23.87 16.96
C LEU A 146 -20.33 24.35 18.40
N VAL A 147 -20.89 25.54 18.64
CA VAL A 147 -21.03 26.10 20.00
C VAL A 147 -21.89 25.19 20.87
N SER A 148 -23.01 24.68 20.35
CA SER A 148 -23.87 23.74 21.07
C SER A 148 -23.15 22.43 21.40
N PHE A 149 -22.36 21.92 20.48
CA PHE A 149 -21.52 20.75 20.71
C PHE A 149 -20.50 20.98 21.82
N LEU A 150 -19.74 22.08 21.78
CA LEU A 150 -18.76 22.42 22.82
C LEU A 150 -19.40 22.59 24.20
N GLN A 151 -20.58 23.22 24.27
CA GLN A 151 -21.33 23.33 25.52
C GLN A 151 -21.79 21.96 26.06
N SER A 152 -22.15 21.04 25.17
CA SER A 152 -22.54 19.68 25.58
C SER A 152 -21.38 18.88 26.20
N LEU A 153 -20.13 19.23 25.88
CA LEU A 153 -18.95 18.55 26.44
C LEU A 153 -18.77 18.82 27.95
N GLU A 154 -19.28 19.96 28.48
CA GLU A 154 -19.20 20.25 29.91
C GLU A 154 -19.94 19.20 30.77
N THR A 155 -20.99 18.59 30.21
CA THR A 155 -21.81 17.57 30.88
C THR A 155 -21.68 16.19 30.26
N ALA A 156 -20.79 16.03 29.27
CA ALA A 156 -20.54 14.76 28.59
C ALA A 156 -19.87 13.74 29.53
N ASP A 157 -19.96 12.48 29.15
CA ASP A 157 -19.25 11.43 29.87
C ASP A 157 -17.72 11.59 29.76
N PRO A 158 -16.94 11.03 30.70
CA PRO A 158 -15.49 11.20 30.72
C PRO A 158 -14.78 10.73 29.44
N ALA A 159 -15.35 9.74 28.73
CA ALA A 159 -14.75 9.25 27.48
C ALA A 159 -14.89 10.26 26.34
N GLN A 160 -16.04 10.94 26.24
CA GLN A 160 -16.25 12.00 25.26
C GLN A 160 -15.37 13.22 25.55
N GLN A 161 -15.21 13.58 26.84
CA GLN A 161 -14.30 14.66 27.24
C GLN A 161 -12.85 14.31 26.93
N ALA A 162 -12.42 13.06 27.20
CA ALA A 162 -11.07 12.61 26.88
C ALA A 162 -10.80 12.61 25.37
N TYR A 163 -11.77 12.17 24.56
CA TYR A 163 -11.70 12.25 23.10
C TYR A 163 -11.54 13.68 22.60
N TRP A 164 -12.35 14.62 23.13
CA TRP A 164 -12.24 16.03 22.75
C TRP A 164 -10.88 16.63 23.13
N ASN A 165 -10.40 16.38 24.33
CA ASN A 165 -9.08 16.82 24.78
C ASN A 165 -7.95 16.27 23.88
N GLN A 166 -8.12 15.07 23.34
CA GLN A 166 -7.20 14.52 22.34
C GLN A 166 -7.28 15.28 21.02
N GLN A 167 -8.48 15.60 20.54
CA GLN A 167 -8.64 16.41 19.31
C GLN A 167 -8.02 17.79 19.45
N GLU A 168 -8.20 18.47 20.59
CA GLU A 168 -7.56 19.77 20.84
C GLU A 168 -6.04 19.69 20.81
N ARG A 169 -5.45 18.63 21.37
CA ARG A 169 -4.00 18.39 21.26
C ARG A 169 -3.56 18.20 19.80
N LEU A 170 -4.28 17.40 19.03
CA LEU A 170 -3.97 17.20 17.62
C LEU A 170 -4.05 18.51 16.81
N PHE A 171 -5.02 19.38 17.11
CA PHE A 171 -5.10 20.72 16.49
C PHE A 171 -3.90 21.60 16.88
N ALA A 172 -3.50 21.57 18.15
CA ALA A 172 -2.33 22.30 18.62
C ALA A 172 -1.04 21.81 17.94
N ASP A 173 -0.83 20.50 17.87
CA ASP A 173 0.34 19.87 17.24
C ASP A 173 0.38 20.16 15.73
N SER A 174 -0.75 20.03 15.06
CA SER A 174 -0.89 20.39 13.64
C SER A 174 -0.55 21.87 13.41
N ARG A 175 -1.00 22.74 14.31
CA ARG A 175 -0.72 24.17 14.21
C ARG A 175 0.75 24.49 14.47
N LEU A 176 1.39 23.84 15.45
CA LEU A 176 2.84 23.95 15.68
C LEU A 176 3.62 23.54 14.44
N ARG A 177 3.24 22.41 13.83
CA ARG A 177 3.83 21.95 12.60
C ARG A 177 3.66 22.99 11.47
N ILE A 178 2.49 23.54 11.28
CA ILE A 178 2.24 24.59 10.28
C ILE A 178 3.09 25.82 10.55
N LYS A 179 3.26 26.24 11.81
CA LYS A 179 4.15 27.35 12.16
C LYS A 179 5.58 27.09 11.76
N TYR A 180 6.08 25.90 12.09
CA TYR A 180 7.44 25.47 11.76
C TYR A 180 7.65 25.41 10.24
N ASP A 181 6.77 24.74 9.52
CA ASP A 181 6.83 24.61 8.06
C ASP A 181 6.75 25.99 7.37
N ASN A 182 5.91 26.92 7.88
CA ASN A 182 5.84 28.29 7.38
C ASN A 182 7.13 29.07 7.64
N MET A 183 7.78 28.87 8.78
CA MET A 183 9.09 29.49 9.05
C MET A 183 10.12 29.01 8.03
N LEU A 184 10.19 27.71 7.78
CA LEU A 184 11.09 27.14 6.77
C LEU A 184 10.74 27.66 5.38
N ALA A 185 9.46 27.56 4.98
CA ALA A 185 9.02 28.03 3.68
C ALA A 185 9.31 29.52 3.45
N THR A 186 9.16 30.36 4.50
CA THR A 186 9.45 31.78 4.41
C THR A 186 10.95 32.09 4.38
N SER A 187 11.79 31.20 4.90
CA SER A 187 13.25 31.35 4.82
C SER A 187 13.80 31.05 3.42
N GLU A 188 13.03 30.30 2.62
CA GLU A 188 13.41 29.96 1.24
C GLU A 188 13.01 31.10 0.29
N PHE A 189 13.96 31.58 -0.46
CA PHE A 189 13.69 32.53 -1.53
C PHE A 189 14.69 32.36 -2.68
N ALA A 190 14.21 32.50 -3.88
CA ALA A 190 15.06 32.54 -5.04
C ALA A 190 15.36 34.00 -5.43
N THR A 191 16.59 34.26 -5.82
CA THR A 191 16.99 35.57 -6.34
C THR A 191 16.59 35.75 -7.80
N GLN A 192 16.59 36.99 -8.28
CA GLN A 192 16.40 37.25 -9.73
C GLN A 192 17.53 36.64 -10.58
N ALA A 193 18.74 36.53 -10.05
CA ALA A 193 19.85 35.92 -10.74
C ALA A 193 19.62 34.42 -10.93
N GLU A 194 19.19 33.70 -9.90
CA GLU A 194 18.82 32.28 -10.00
C GLU A 194 17.63 32.08 -10.94
N ALA A 195 16.61 32.93 -10.88
CA ALA A 195 15.47 32.89 -11.79
C ALA A 195 15.90 33.08 -13.27
N LYS A 196 16.87 33.96 -13.51
CA LYS A 196 17.44 34.17 -14.86
C LYS A 196 18.22 32.95 -15.32
N GLU A 197 19.00 32.32 -14.46
CA GLU A 197 19.77 31.11 -14.81
C GLU A 197 18.83 29.91 -15.03
N GLU A 198 17.78 29.74 -14.21
CA GLU A 198 16.74 28.71 -14.41
C GLU A 198 16.01 28.91 -15.76
N TYR A 199 15.61 30.15 -16.06
CA TYR A 199 15.02 30.48 -17.35
C TYR A 199 15.97 30.09 -18.51
N LYS A 200 17.24 30.44 -18.41
CA LYS A 200 18.24 30.07 -19.42
C LYS A 200 18.39 28.55 -19.52
N ALA A 201 18.48 27.85 -18.40
CA ALA A 201 18.59 26.40 -18.38
C ALA A 201 17.37 25.71 -19.04
N ALA A 202 16.17 26.23 -18.80
CA ALA A 202 14.92 25.70 -19.34
C ALA A 202 14.69 26.03 -20.82
N ASN A 203 15.27 27.13 -21.33
CA ASN A 203 14.95 27.64 -22.64
C ASN A 203 16.15 27.73 -23.60
N THR A 204 17.38 27.49 -23.12
CA THR A 204 18.53 27.30 -24.02
C THR A 204 18.47 25.89 -24.58
N ILE A 205 18.53 25.77 -25.87
CA ILE A 205 18.39 24.53 -26.62
C ILE A 205 19.73 24.19 -27.30
N ALA A 206 20.16 22.96 -27.14
CA ALA A 206 21.33 22.40 -27.81
C ALA A 206 20.93 21.27 -28.73
N ASP A 207 21.46 21.31 -29.97
CA ASP A 207 21.49 20.14 -30.84
C ASP A 207 22.81 19.42 -30.58
N ALA A 208 22.76 18.16 -30.19
CA ALA A 208 23.92 17.39 -29.78
C ALA A 208 23.95 16.01 -30.47
N SER A 209 25.16 15.60 -30.89
CA SER A 209 25.41 14.20 -31.23
C SER A 209 25.99 13.52 -30.00
N ILE A 210 25.39 12.40 -29.59
CA ILE A 210 25.71 11.72 -28.31
C ILE A 210 26.12 10.28 -28.56
N LEU A 211 27.36 9.98 -28.26
CA LEU A 211 27.88 8.62 -28.18
C LEU A 211 27.62 8.07 -26.78
N PHE A 212 26.95 6.95 -26.71
CA PHE A 212 26.75 6.19 -25.46
C PHE A 212 27.40 4.83 -25.57
N VAL A 213 28.25 4.52 -24.59
CA VAL A 213 28.90 3.22 -24.44
C VAL A 213 28.44 2.63 -23.09
N PRO A 214 27.53 1.64 -23.13
CA PRO A 214 27.04 0.99 -21.89
C PRO A 214 28.13 0.14 -21.26
N PHE A 215 28.03 -0.11 -19.94
CA PHE A 215 29.04 -0.89 -19.24
C PHE A 215 29.12 -2.34 -19.72
N TYR A 216 28.05 -2.93 -20.27
CA TYR A 216 28.11 -4.28 -20.83
C TYR A 216 28.98 -4.39 -22.10
N ALA A 217 29.36 -3.27 -22.73
CA ALA A 217 30.32 -3.22 -23.83
C ALA A 217 31.77 -3.63 -23.40
N VAL A 218 32.01 -3.73 -22.09
CA VAL A 218 33.22 -4.31 -21.53
C VAL A 218 32.84 -5.58 -20.80
N ALA A 219 33.41 -6.72 -21.23
CA ALA A 219 33.11 -8.01 -20.61
C ALA A 219 33.53 -8.03 -19.13
N ASP A 220 32.79 -8.70 -18.28
CA ASP A 220 33.12 -8.82 -16.84
C ASP A 220 34.48 -9.48 -16.62
N ALA A 221 34.86 -10.41 -17.50
CA ALA A 221 36.15 -11.09 -17.47
C ALA A 221 37.35 -10.15 -17.72
N ASP A 222 37.14 -8.99 -18.36
CA ASP A 222 38.20 -8.03 -18.64
C ASP A 222 38.47 -7.09 -17.45
N VAL A 223 37.65 -7.19 -16.39
CA VAL A 223 37.70 -6.30 -15.23
C VAL A 223 37.71 -7.13 -13.93
N THR A 224 38.87 -7.25 -13.32
CA THR A 224 38.99 -7.92 -12.01
C THR A 224 38.72 -6.90 -10.89
N VAL A 225 37.92 -7.31 -9.91
CA VAL A 225 37.61 -6.56 -8.70
C VAL A 225 38.22 -7.29 -7.52
N SER A 226 39.02 -6.61 -6.70
CA SER A 226 39.62 -7.16 -5.48
C SER A 226 38.83 -6.77 -4.25
N ASP A 227 38.93 -7.58 -3.18
CA ASP A 227 38.30 -7.28 -1.90
C ASP A 227 38.80 -5.92 -1.33
N SER A 228 40.08 -5.60 -1.50
CA SER A 228 40.63 -4.29 -1.06
C SER A 228 39.98 -3.09 -1.77
N GLU A 229 39.66 -3.21 -3.06
CA GLU A 229 38.96 -2.14 -3.80
C GLU A 229 37.51 -2.03 -3.35
N MET A 230 36.86 -3.14 -3.05
CA MET A 230 35.51 -3.15 -2.50
C MET A 230 35.46 -2.53 -1.09
N GLU A 231 36.42 -2.84 -0.22
CA GLU A 231 36.54 -2.24 1.10
C GLU A 231 36.77 -0.73 1.04
N ALA A 232 37.63 -0.29 0.11
CA ALA A 232 37.88 1.14 -0.12
C ALA A 232 36.62 1.87 -0.61
N TYR A 233 35.86 1.25 -1.51
CA TYR A 233 34.58 1.78 -1.99
C TYR A 233 33.56 1.86 -0.87
N LEU A 234 33.38 0.79 -0.09
CA LEU A 234 32.46 0.71 1.05
C LEU A 234 32.80 1.80 2.09
N THR A 235 34.08 1.92 2.45
CA THR A 235 34.57 2.96 3.38
C THR A 235 34.22 4.37 2.91
N LYS A 236 34.43 4.65 1.61
CA LYS A 236 34.13 5.96 1.01
C LYS A 236 32.64 6.26 0.95
N ASN A 237 31.80 5.22 0.89
CA ASN A 237 30.35 5.33 0.69
C ASN A 237 29.54 4.80 1.87
N LYS A 238 30.10 4.73 3.07
CA LYS A 238 29.47 4.17 4.28
C LYS A 238 28.02 4.62 4.50
N SER A 239 27.74 5.90 4.28
CA SER A 239 26.38 6.45 4.45
C SER A 239 25.31 5.84 3.53
N LYS A 240 25.74 5.22 2.41
CA LYS A 240 24.81 4.55 1.47
C LYS A 240 24.50 3.11 1.86
N PHE A 241 25.28 2.54 2.79
CA PHE A 241 25.21 1.14 3.19
C PHE A 241 24.93 0.95 4.69
N LYS A 242 24.21 1.89 5.31
CA LYS A 242 23.73 1.71 6.69
C LYS A 242 22.74 0.54 6.75
N SER A 243 22.88 -0.31 7.76
CA SER A 243 21.95 -1.42 8.02
C SER A 243 21.35 -1.24 9.41
N GLY A 244 20.08 -1.57 9.56
CA GLY A 244 19.47 -1.82 10.86
C GLY A 244 19.95 -3.15 11.48
N ASN A 245 19.32 -3.57 12.55
CA ASN A 245 19.55 -4.87 13.15
C ASN A 245 19.17 -5.98 12.15
N THR A 246 20.15 -6.81 11.75
CA THR A 246 19.94 -7.88 10.77
C THR A 246 20.47 -9.22 11.23
N ALA A 247 19.85 -10.31 10.79
CA ALA A 247 20.31 -11.67 11.01
C ALA A 247 20.36 -12.46 9.71
N ASN A 248 21.32 -13.40 9.64
CA ASN A 248 21.40 -14.42 8.61
C ASN A 248 20.99 -15.77 9.20
N LEU A 249 20.09 -16.44 8.53
CA LEU A 249 19.50 -17.70 8.98
C LEU A 249 19.60 -18.77 7.89
N GLU A 250 19.73 -20.02 8.31
CA GLU A 250 19.38 -21.20 7.51
C GLU A 250 18.16 -21.85 8.13
N TYR A 251 17.25 -22.38 7.32
CA TYR A 251 16.06 -23.04 7.85
C TYR A 251 15.59 -24.17 6.97
N VAL A 252 14.90 -25.15 7.59
CA VAL A 252 14.14 -26.20 6.93
C VAL A 252 12.66 -25.95 7.19
N SER A 253 11.87 -26.06 6.12
CA SER A 253 10.42 -25.86 6.15
C SER A 253 9.69 -27.17 5.89
N PHE A 254 8.82 -27.56 6.81
CA PHE A 254 7.95 -28.72 6.75
C PHE A 254 6.55 -28.26 6.39
N SER A 255 6.20 -28.35 5.11
CA SER A 255 4.96 -27.81 4.56
C SER A 255 3.72 -28.48 5.15
N ILE A 256 2.72 -27.67 5.51
CA ILE A 256 1.38 -28.10 5.96
C ILE A 256 0.43 -27.96 4.76
N GLN A 257 0.66 -28.73 3.70
CA GLN A 257 -0.26 -28.77 2.57
C GLN A 257 -1.21 -29.95 2.68
N PRO A 258 -2.48 -29.79 2.23
CA PRO A 258 -3.42 -30.90 2.21
C PRO A 258 -2.85 -32.11 1.48
N SER A 259 -2.96 -33.28 2.09
CA SER A 259 -2.55 -34.54 1.54
C SER A 259 -3.53 -35.12 0.51
N GLY A 260 -3.14 -36.16 -0.18
CA GLY A 260 -4.08 -36.91 -1.04
C GLY A 260 -5.24 -37.53 -0.25
N THR A 261 -5.01 -37.89 1.02
CA THR A 261 -6.08 -38.34 1.94
C THR A 261 -7.05 -37.24 2.28
N ASP A 262 -6.56 -36.05 2.62
CA ASP A 262 -7.40 -34.87 2.90
C ASP A 262 -8.29 -34.55 1.68
N SER A 263 -7.69 -34.55 0.49
CA SER A 263 -8.45 -34.34 -0.76
C SER A 263 -9.53 -35.39 -0.96
N ALA A 264 -9.24 -36.67 -0.70
CA ALA A 264 -10.20 -37.75 -0.84
C ALA A 264 -11.35 -37.64 0.19
N GLU A 265 -11.05 -37.23 1.41
CA GLU A 265 -12.04 -37.02 2.48
C GLU A 265 -12.97 -35.85 2.12
N VAL A 266 -12.45 -34.69 1.71
CA VAL A 266 -13.25 -33.54 1.30
C VAL A 266 -14.11 -33.87 0.09
N ILE A 267 -13.57 -34.57 -0.93
CA ILE A 267 -14.34 -35.02 -2.09
C ILE A 267 -15.45 -35.99 -1.66
N SER A 268 -15.19 -36.90 -0.75
CA SER A 268 -16.21 -37.83 -0.23
C SER A 268 -17.32 -37.07 0.49
N GLN A 269 -16.95 -36.12 1.35
CA GLN A 269 -17.88 -35.30 2.12
C GLN A 269 -18.76 -34.44 1.22
N ILE A 270 -18.17 -33.73 0.24
CA ILE A 270 -18.95 -32.86 -0.64
C ILE A 270 -19.87 -33.66 -1.55
N ASN A 271 -19.45 -34.86 -1.99
CA ASN A 271 -20.32 -35.77 -2.74
C ASN A 271 -21.51 -36.22 -1.90
N GLU A 272 -21.29 -36.63 -0.64
CA GLU A 272 -22.37 -37.02 0.27
C GLU A 272 -23.32 -35.87 0.51
N LEU A 273 -22.83 -34.67 0.79
CA LEU A 273 -23.66 -33.48 0.98
C LEU A 273 -24.41 -33.09 -0.30
N THR A 274 -23.80 -33.28 -1.47
CA THR A 274 -24.46 -33.02 -2.77
C THR A 274 -25.62 -34.00 -3.00
N GLU A 275 -25.47 -35.29 -2.66
CA GLU A 275 -26.56 -36.25 -2.73
C GLU A 275 -27.69 -35.94 -1.74
N GLN A 276 -27.33 -35.51 -0.53
CA GLN A 276 -28.34 -35.06 0.46
C GLN A 276 -29.07 -33.79 0.01
N LEU A 277 -28.36 -32.84 -0.64
CA LEU A 277 -28.93 -31.61 -1.16
C LEU A 277 -30.00 -31.92 -2.27
N LYS A 278 -29.83 -32.98 -3.06
CA LYS A 278 -30.83 -33.35 -4.09
C LYS A 278 -32.25 -33.53 -3.50
N THR A 279 -32.28 -34.09 -2.30
CA THR A 279 -33.55 -34.46 -1.64
C THR A 279 -33.91 -33.58 -0.45
N ALA A 280 -33.14 -32.48 -0.22
CA ALA A 280 -33.41 -31.58 0.88
C ALA A 280 -34.78 -30.90 0.74
N GLU A 281 -35.57 -30.87 1.83
CA GLU A 281 -36.84 -30.16 1.85
C GLU A 281 -36.72 -28.65 1.73
N ASN A 282 -35.58 -28.10 2.20
CA ASN A 282 -35.27 -26.68 2.13
C ASN A 282 -33.78 -26.48 1.81
N ASP A 283 -33.49 -26.21 0.55
CA ASP A 283 -32.13 -26.05 0.04
C ASP A 283 -31.37 -24.89 0.71
N SER A 284 -32.07 -23.77 0.97
CA SER A 284 -31.45 -22.60 1.64
C SER A 284 -30.98 -22.94 3.04
N LEU A 285 -31.80 -23.59 3.87
CA LEU A 285 -31.41 -24.00 5.20
C LEU A 285 -30.33 -25.09 5.20
N PHE A 286 -30.40 -25.97 4.18
CA PHE A 286 -29.38 -27.02 4.04
C PHE A 286 -27.98 -26.45 3.79
N VAL A 287 -27.85 -25.58 2.78
CA VAL A 287 -26.54 -24.99 2.45
C VAL A 287 -26.04 -24.02 3.51
N LEU A 288 -26.94 -23.31 4.19
CA LEU A 288 -26.55 -22.43 5.32
C LEU A 288 -25.93 -23.20 6.50
N ARG A 289 -26.23 -24.51 6.63
CA ARG A 289 -25.70 -25.34 7.72
C ARG A 289 -24.45 -26.14 7.32
N ASN A 290 -24.30 -26.44 6.03
CA ASN A 290 -23.32 -27.40 5.55
C ASN A 290 -22.28 -26.79 4.60
N SER A 291 -22.44 -25.54 4.19
CA SER A 291 -21.48 -24.82 3.34
C SER A 291 -20.61 -23.88 4.16
N GLU A 292 -19.33 -23.83 3.85
CA GLU A 292 -18.37 -22.91 4.44
C GLU A 292 -18.33 -21.55 3.73
N GLY A 293 -19.00 -21.42 2.58
CA GLY A 293 -19.09 -20.19 1.80
C GLY A 293 -19.89 -19.09 2.48
N GLN A 294 -19.51 -17.84 2.28
CA GLN A 294 -20.17 -16.67 2.91
C GLN A 294 -21.60 -16.44 2.41
N SER A 295 -21.92 -16.83 1.18
CA SER A 295 -23.24 -16.61 0.54
C SER A 295 -23.74 -17.89 -0.11
N PRO A 296 -24.05 -18.93 0.67
CA PRO A 296 -24.33 -20.25 0.13
C PRO A 296 -25.67 -20.34 -0.60
N TYR A 297 -26.55 -19.33 -0.52
CA TYR A 297 -27.82 -19.29 -1.24
C TYR A 297 -28.06 -17.93 -1.87
N LEU A 298 -28.11 -17.88 -3.19
CA LEU A 298 -28.23 -16.63 -3.92
C LEU A 298 -29.38 -16.66 -4.92
N THR A 299 -29.94 -15.51 -5.23
CA THR A 299 -30.88 -15.30 -6.31
C THR A 299 -30.20 -14.53 -7.43
N VAL A 300 -30.00 -15.18 -8.55
CA VAL A 300 -29.45 -14.62 -9.78
C VAL A 300 -30.59 -14.01 -10.59
N ARG A 301 -30.53 -12.71 -10.80
CA ARG A 301 -31.54 -11.94 -11.56
C ARG A 301 -31.10 -11.84 -13.02
N PRO A 302 -31.98 -11.48 -13.94
CA PRO A 302 -31.55 -11.10 -15.28
C PRO A 302 -30.49 -10.03 -15.26
N GLY A 303 -29.31 -10.33 -15.82
CA GLY A 303 -28.13 -9.45 -15.82
C GLY A 303 -27.10 -9.75 -14.75
N ASP A 304 -27.43 -10.49 -13.71
CA ASP A 304 -26.45 -11.01 -12.76
C ASP A 304 -25.74 -12.22 -13.38
N GLU A 305 -24.47 -12.40 -13.03
CA GLU A 305 -23.70 -13.57 -13.48
C GLU A 305 -23.98 -14.77 -12.56
N LEU A 306 -24.20 -15.92 -13.15
CA LEU A 306 -24.18 -17.19 -12.43
C LEU A 306 -22.73 -17.49 -11.96
N PRO A 307 -22.54 -18.30 -10.89
CA PRO A 307 -21.20 -18.68 -10.45
C PRO A 307 -20.36 -19.20 -11.62
N ALA A 308 -19.15 -18.64 -11.77
CA ALA A 308 -18.28 -18.92 -12.91
C ALA A 308 -17.96 -20.42 -13.07
N ASN A 309 -17.77 -21.14 -11.94
CA ASN A 309 -17.54 -22.60 -12.00
C ASN A 309 -18.76 -23.37 -12.50
N LEU A 310 -19.98 -22.86 -12.29
CA LEU A 310 -21.17 -23.47 -12.84
C LEU A 310 -21.24 -23.22 -14.35
N THR A 311 -21.10 -21.98 -14.80
CA THR A 311 -21.21 -21.62 -16.22
C THR A 311 -20.08 -22.15 -17.09
N ASN A 312 -18.85 -22.27 -16.54
CA ASN A 312 -17.70 -22.80 -17.29
C ASN A 312 -17.75 -24.32 -17.50
N ASN A 313 -18.50 -25.05 -16.66
CA ASN A 313 -18.55 -26.50 -16.69
C ASN A 313 -19.90 -27.08 -17.14
N VAL A 314 -20.93 -26.25 -17.22
CA VAL A 314 -22.31 -26.68 -17.55
C VAL A 314 -22.91 -25.79 -18.63
N SER A 315 -23.28 -26.37 -19.76
CA SER A 315 -23.89 -25.65 -20.88
C SER A 315 -25.40 -25.36 -20.66
N ASP A 316 -26.09 -26.30 -20.06
CA ASP A 316 -27.53 -26.24 -19.83
C ASP A 316 -27.83 -26.42 -18.35
N ILE A 317 -28.45 -25.40 -17.74
CA ILE A 317 -28.77 -25.37 -16.32
C ILE A 317 -30.24 -25.57 -16.12
N GLU A 318 -30.62 -26.69 -15.47
CA GLU A 318 -32.01 -27.07 -15.24
C GLU A 318 -32.41 -26.99 -13.77
N GLN A 319 -33.65 -26.57 -13.52
CA GLN A 319 -34.19 -26.52 -12.18
C GLN A 319 -34.24 -27.91 -11.52
N GLY A 320 -33.86 -27.94 -10.24
CA GLY A 320 -33.84 -29.17 -9.43
C GLY A 320 -32.57 -30.00 -9.61
N GLN A 321 -31.72 -29.71 -10.59
CA GLN A 321 -30.48 -30.42 -10.84
C GLN A 321 -29.33 -29.92 -9.96
N THR A 322 -28.44 -30.85 -9.62
CA THR A 322 -27.17 -30.59 -8.93
C THR A 322 -26.00 -30.73 -9.88
N TYR A 323 -24.96 -29.89 -9.69
CA TYR A 323 -23.80 -29.82 -10.54
C TYR A 323 -22.51 -29.80 -9.68
N GLY A 324 -21.49 -30.51 -10.07
CA GLY A 324 -20.24 -30.62 -9.34
C GLY A 324 -20.04 -32.03 -8.72
N PRO A 325 -19.08 -32.18 -7.78
CA PRO A 325 -18.21 -31.10 -7.28
C PRO A 325 -17.19 -30.60 -8.31
N PHE A 326 -16.93 -29.31 -8.31
CA PHE A 326 -15.87 -28.67 -9.06
C PHE A 326 -14.79 -28.15 -8.09
N ILE A 327 -13.54 -28.06 -8.52
CA ILE A 327 -12.48 -27.43 -7.76
C ILE A 327 -12.27 -25.99 -8.24
N THR A 328 -12.17 -25.06 -7.32
CA THR A 328 -11.83 -23.66 -7.60
C THR A 328 -10.32 -23.44 -7.60
N PRO A 329 -9.82 -22.34 -8.17
CA PRO A 329 -8.40 -21.98 -8.08
C PRO A 329 -7.89 -21.81 -6.65
N ASN A 330 -8.77 -21.54 -5.69
CA ASN A 330 -8.44 -21.37 -4.27
C ASN A 330 -8.50 -22.70 -3.49
N SER A 331 -8.47 -23.85 -4.17
CA SER A 331 -8.51 -25.17 -3.54
C SER A 331 -9.80 -25.42 -2.73
N THR A 332 -10.93 -24.85 -3.15
CA THR A 332 -12.25 -25.07 -2.57
C THR A 332 -13.02 -26.00 -3.49
N TYR A 333 -13.66 -27.02 -2.94
CA TYR A 333 -14.61 -27.85 -3.68
C TYR A 333 -16.01 -27.23 -3.60
N VAL A 334 -16.67 -27.12 -4.76
CA VAL A 334 -17.99 -26.48 -4.84
C VAL A 334 -18.99 -27.38 -5.59
N SER A 335 -20.19 -27.50 -5.06
CA SER A 335 -21.34 -28.10 -5.74
C SER A 335 -22.50 -27.13 -5.73
N TYR A 336 -23.29 -27.16 -6.79
CA TYR A 336 -24.44 -26.27 -6.98
C TYR A 336 -25.72 -27.06 -7.14
N LYS A 337 -26.83 -26.51 -6.64
CA LYS A 337 -28.19 -26.93 -7.02
C LYS A 337 -28.98 -25.74 -7.51
N VAL A 338 -29.59 -25.86 -8.66
CA VAL A 338 -30.58 -24.90 -9.14
C VAL A 338 -31.88 -25.17 -8.40
N SER A 339 -32.07 -24.51 -7.28
CA SER A 339 -33.19 -24.77 -6.37
C SER A 339 -34.56 -24.40 -6.98
N ASP A 340 -34.58 -23.28 -7.72
CA ASP A 340 -35.82 -22.73 -8.27
C ASP A 340 -35.54 -21.85 -9.49
N GLN A 341 -36.44 -21.85 -10.45
CA GLN A 341 -36.49 -20.87 -11.53
C GLN A 341 -37.92 -20.36 -11.61
N TYR A 342 -38.08 -19.05 -11.47
CA TYR A 342 -39.39 -18.43 -11.43
C TYR A 342 -39.43 -17.11 -12.18
N GLU A 343 -40.63 -16.71 -12.63
CA GLU A 343 -40.83 -15.41 -13.23
C GLU A 343 -40.92 -14.33 -12.16
N GLY A 344 -39.94 -13.42 -12.17
CA GLY A 344 -39.89 -12.26 -11.30
C GLY A 344 -40.17 -10.95 -12.02
N THR A 345 -39.84 -9.82 -11.43
CA THR A 345 -39.99 -8.51 -12.06
C THR A 345 -39.10 -8.43 -13.32
N PRO A 346 -39.69 -8.20 -14.49
CA PRO A 346 -38.89 -8.10 -15.71
C PRO A 346 -37.84 -7.02 -15.61
N ARG A 347 -36.62 -7.33 -16.05
CA ARG A 347 -35.50 -6.38 -16.17
C ARG A 347 -35.07 -6.30 -17.64
N LEU A 348 -34.66 -5.10 -18.04
CA LEU A 348 -34.22 -4.75 -19.38
C LEU A 348 -32.87 -4.10 -19.29
N ARG A 349 -32.00 -4.25 -20.29
CA ARG A 349 -30.74 -3.50 -20.38
C ARG A 349 -30.82 -2.49 -21.51
N ALA A 350 -30.42 -1.24 -21.20
CA ALA A 350 -30.35 -0.18 -22.19
C ALA A 350 -29.20 0.75 -21.93
N SER A 351 -28.88 1.52 -22.95
CA SER A 351 -28.01 2.70 -22.86
C SER A 351 -28.80 3.94 -23.25
N HIS A 352 -28.42 5.11 -22.74
CA HIS A 352 -29.05 6.36 -23.12
C HIS A 352 -28.05 7.50 -23.33
N ILE A 353 -28.52 8.56 -24.00
CA ILE A 353 -27.84 9.86 -24.06
C ILE A 353 -28.84 10.90 -23.56
N LEU A 354 -28.54 11.52 -22.43
CA LEU A 354 -29.34 12.58 -21.85
C LEU A 354 -28.89 13.95 -22.37
N PHE A 355 -29.81 14.70 -22.89
CA PHE A 355 -29.72 16.13 -23.15
C PHE A 355 -30.56 16.87 -22.11
N SER A 356 -29.93 17.37 -21.08
CA SER A 356 -30.62 17.97 -19.94
C SER A 356 -31.29 19.29 -20.33
N THR A 357 -32.49 19.51 -19.78
CA THR A 357 -33.23 20.77 -19.94
C THR A 357 -33.52 21.45 -18.61
N GLU A 358 -32.79 21.05 -17.55
CA GLU A 358 -32.97 21.57 -16.21
C GLU A 358 -32.68 23.09 -16.15
N GLY A 359 -33.63 23.86 -15.62
CA GLY A 359 -33.48 25.32 -15.48
C GLY A 359 -33.60 26.14 -16.78
N MET A 360 -33.96 25.51 -17.91
CA MET A 360 -34.04 26.15 -19.22
C MET A 360 -35.45 26.69 -19.52
N ASP A 361 -35.51 27.82 -20.24
CA ASP A 361 -36.76 28.35 -20.82
C ASP A 361 -37.18 27.54 -22.07
N ASP A 362 -38.41 27.75 -22.55
CA ASP A 362 -38.98 27.01 -23.65
C ASP A 362 -38.19 27.18 -24.97
N ALA A 363 -37.55 28.32 -25.22
CA ALA A 363 -36.76 28.54 -26.42
C ALA A 363 -35.44 27.77 -26.36
N ALA A 364 -34.80 27.69 -25.20
CA ALA A 364 -33.62 26.90 -24.97
C ALA A 364 -33.92 25.39 -25.06
N LYS A 365 -35.06 24.93 -24.54
CA LYS A 365 -35.51 23.51 -24.65
C LYS A 365 -35.67 23.08 -26.10
N GLU A 366 -36.28 23.93 -26.95
CA GLU A 366 -36.42 23.63 -28.39
C GLU A 366 -35.06 23.52 -29.11
N ALA A 367 -34.09 24.34 -28.73
CA ALA A 367 -32.73 24.24 -29.29
C ALA A 367 -32.04 22.91 -28.87
N VAL A 368 -32.17 22.50 -27.59
CA VAL A 368 -31.68 21.23 -27.09
C VAL A 368 -32.35 20.05 -27.78
N LYS A 369 -33.67 20.11 -28.00
CA LYS A 369 -34.41 19.10 -28.76
C LYS A 369 -33.90 18.93 -30.18
N ALA A 370 -33.70 20.04 -30.89
CA ALA A 370 -33.16 20.00 -32.25
C ALA A 370 -31.74 19.40 -32.29
N GLN A 371 -30.91 19.67 -31.28
CA GLN A 371 -29.61 19.02 -31.13
C GLN A 371 -29.76 17.53 -30.90
N ALA A 372 -30.61 17.11 -29.97
CA ALA A 372 -30.86 15.69 -29.69
C ALA A 372 -31.41 14.94 -30.93
N GLU A 373 -32.30 15.55 -31.74
CA GLU A 373 -32.79 14.99 -32.99
C GLU A 373 -31.66 14.80 -34.02
N THR A 374 -30.73 15.76 -34.11
CA THR A 374 -29.57 15.64 -34.97
C THR A 374 -28.68 14.47 -34.55
N VAL A 375 -28.34 14.38 -33.25
CA VAL A 375 -27.55 13.26 -32.74
C VAL A 375 -28.27 11.95 -32.87
N LEU A 376 -29.57 11.88 -32.65
CA LEU A 376 -30.37 10.68 -32.90
C LEU A 376 -30.26 10.20 -34.38
N SER A 377 -30.26 11.11 -35.31
CA SER A 377 -30.09 10.81 -36.73
C SER A 377 -28.69 10.30 -37.04
N GLU A 378 -27.67 10.91 -36.46
CA GLU A 378 -26.26 10.51 -36.58
C GLU A 378 -26.02 9.09 -36.04
N VAL A 379 -26.42 8.82 -34.78
CA VAL A 379 -26.21 7.48 -34.17
C VAL A 379 -26.98 6.37 -34.85
N LYS A 380 -28.10 6.69 -35.51
CA LYS A 380 -28.83 5.74 -36.37
C LYS A 380 -28.14 5.45 -37.69
N ALA A 381 -27.40 6.41 -38.23
CA ALA A 381 -26.71 6.29 -39.51
C ALA A 381 -25.34 5.60 -39.35
N ASP A 382 -24.56 5.93 -38.34
CA ASP A 382 -23.19 5.47 -38.15
C ASP A 382 -23.02 4.36 -37.09
N GLY A 383 -24.00 4.15 -36.22
CA GLY A 383 -23.99 3.13 -35.17
C GLY A 383 -23.11 3.43 -33.96
N ASN A 384 -22.46 4.60 -33.92
CA ASN A 384 -21.48 4.95 -32.88
C ASN A 384 -22.11 5.54 -31.61
N PHE A 385 -23.13 4.84 -31.08
CA PHE A 385 -23.89 5.31 -29.91
C PHE A 385 -23.04 5.63 -28.70
N GLU A 386 -22.08 4.78 -28.37
CA GLU A 386 -21.22 4.94 -27.19
C GLU A 386 -20.28 6.16 -27.28
N VAL A 387 -19.81 6.47 -28.49
CA VAL A 387 -19.02 7.67 -28.74
C VAL A 387 -19.88 8.93 -28.58
N ALA A 388 -21.09 8.91 -29.16
CA ALA A 388 -22.04 10.00 -29.01
C ALA A 388 -22.45 10.20 -27.53
N ALA A 389 -22.66 9.13 -26.77
CA ALA A 389 -22.95 9.22 -25.34
C ALA A 389 -21.81 9.91 -24.56
N ARG A 390 -20.55 9.59 -24.82
CA ARG A 390 -19.40 10.26 -24.21
C ARG A 390 -19.28 11.72 -24.61
N GLN A 391 -19.67 12.06 -25.83
CA GLN A 391 -19.54 13.41 -26.36
C GLN A 391 -20.69 14.34 -25.96
N TYR A 392 -21.92 13.84 -25.94
CA TYR A 392 -23.13 14.65 -25.76
C TYR A 392 -23.88 14.36 -24.48
N GLY A 393 -23.65 13.20 -23.83
CA GLY A 393 -24.35 12.82 -22.62
C GLY A 393 -24.02 13.75 -21.46
N GLN A 394 -25.06 14.17 -20.72
CA GLN A 394 -24.96 15.15 -19.64
C GLN A 394 -25.27 14.56 -18.26
N ASP A 395 -25.06 13.25 -18.10
CA ASP A 395 -25.21 12.53 -16.84
C ASP A 395 -24.02 11.63 -16.54
N GLY A 396 -24.05 10.94 -15.38
CA GLY A 396 -22.96 10.11 -14.92
C GLY A 396 -22.65 8.90 -15.82
N THR A 397 -23.59 8.49 -16.68
CA THR A 397 -23.42 7.33 -17.58
C THR A 397 -22.65 7.69 -18.86
N ALA A 398 -22.52 8.96 -19.18
CA ALA A 398 -21.84 9.42 -20.38
C ALA A 398 -20.42 8.82 -20.53
N GLN A 399 -19.64 8.76 -19.44
CA GLN A 399 -18.29 8.23 -19.45
C GLN A 399 -18.22 6.71 -19.75
N THR A 400 -19.28 5.97 -19.45
CA THR A 400 -19.42 4.54 -19.72
C THR A 400 -20.16 4.26 -21.05
N GLY A 401 -20.29 5.27 -21.92
CA GLY A 401 -21.00 5.13 -23.21
C GLY A 401 -22.51 5.09 -23.08
N GLY A 402 -23.03 5.63 -21.98
CA GLY A 402 -24.45 5.72 -21.68
C GLY A 402 -25.08 4.44 -21.12
N ASP A 403 -24.28 3.41 -20.75
CA ASP A 403 -24.81 2.13 -20.26
C ASP A 403 -25.45 2.29 -18.88
N LEU A 404 -26.74 1.97 -18.80
CA LEU A 404 -27.55 1.97 -17.57
C LEU A 404 -27.52 0.62 -16.85
N GLY A 405 -26.92 -0.40 -17.47
CA GLY A 405 -27.00 -1.76 -16.98
C GLY A 405 -28.44 -2.32 -17.07
N TRP A 406 -28.68 -3.38 -16.30
CA TRP A 406 -30.02 -4.01 -16.18
C TRP A 406 -30.86 -3.31 -15.13
N PHE A 407 -32.08 -2.91 -15.49
CA PHE A 407 -33.00 -2.21 -14.59
C PHE A 407 -34.43 -2.73 -14.69
N ALA A 408 -35.19 -2.58 -13.62
CA ALA A 408 -36.63 -2.82 -13.61
C ALA A 408 -37.36 -1.54 -14.01
N LYS A 409 -38.61 -1.70 -14.49
CA LYS A 409 -39.46 -0.58 -14.94
C LYS A 409 -39.64 0.50 -13.85
N ALA A 410 -39.62 0.11 -12.57
CA ALA A 410 -39.81 0.99 -11.44
C ALA A 410 -38.54 1.80 -11.08
N ASP A 411 -37.39 1.48 -11.66
CA ASP A 411 -36.12 2.14 -11.34
C ASP A 411 -35.93 3.49 -12.06
N PHE A 412 -36.79 3.79 -13.05
CA PHE A 412 -36.76 4.99 -13.88
C PHE A 412 -38.13 5.68 -13.95
N VAL A 413 -38.11 6.96 -14.34
CA VAL A 413 -39.34 7.71 -14.58
C VAL A 413 -40.18 7.05 -15.66
N SER A 414 -41.52 7.18 -15.53
CA SER A 414 -42.48 6.42 -16.33
C SER A 414 -42.29 6.58 -17.85
N GLU A 415 -42.03 7.80 -18.28
CA GLU A 415 -41.86 8.13 -19.71
C GLU A 415 -40.67 7.39 -20.34
N PHE A 416 -39.56 7.36 -19.61
CA PHE A 416 -38.36 6.63 -20.02
C PHE A 416 -38.58 5.11 -20.01
N ALA A 417 -39.07 4.61 -18.87
CA ALA A 417 -39.28 3.18 -18.66
C ALA A 417 -40.30 2.61 -19.63
N ASP A 418 -41.44 3.31 -19.85
CA ASP A 418 -42.49 2.87 -20.78
C ASP A 418 -41.97 2.80 -22.21
N ALA A 419 -41.21 3.79 -22.66
CA ALA A 419 -40.61 3.80 -23.98
C ALA A 419 -39.59 2.65 -24.16
N ALA A 420 -38.72 2.42 -23.19
CA ALA A 420 -37.72 1.34 -23.27
C ALA A 420 -38.37 -0.04 -23.26
N TYR A 421 -39.35 -0.28 -22.37
CA TYR A 421 -40.07 -1.56 -22.26
C TYR A 421 -41.06 -1.83 -23.41
N ALA A 422 -41.48 -0.81 -24.15
CA ALA A 422 -42.32 -0.96 -25.35
C ALA A 422 -41.56 -1.49 -26.57
N ALA A 423 -40.22 -1.47 -26.52
CA ALA A 423 -39.37 -1.96 -27.61
C ALA A 423 -39.63 -3.44 -27.90
N LYS A 424 -39.73 -3.78 -29.18
CA LYS A 424 -39.96 -5.16 -29.66
C LYS A 424 -38.67 -5.82 -30.16
N SER A 425 -37.62 -5.06 -30.33
CA SER A 425 -36.29 -5.52 -30.74
C SER A 425 -35.23 -4.65 -30.08
N THR A 426 -34.04 -5.20 -29.94
CA THR A 426 -32.84 -4.42 -29.54
C THR A 426 -32.51 -3.36 -30.58
N GLY A 427 -31.92 -2.26 -30.17
CA GLY A 427 -31.52 -1.15 -31.05
C GLY A 427 -31.92 0.21 -30.49
N ILE A 428 -31.64 1.26 -31.27
CA ILE A 428 -31.97 2.65 -30.93
C ILE A 428 -33.47 2.90 -31.17
N LEU A 429 -34.14 3.49 -30.19
CA LEU A 429 -35.57 3.83 -30.34
C LEU A 429 -35.79 4.85 -31.46
N PRO A 430 -36.95 4.77 -32.14
CA PRO A 430 -37.22 5.61 -33.31
C PRO A 430 -37.29 7.12 -33.00
N ASN A 431 -37.72 7.49 -31.81
CA ASN A 431 -37.98 8.86 -31.41
C ASN A 431 -37.25 9.21 -30.13
N LEU A 432 -37.02 10.50 -29.87
CA LEU A 432 -36.62 11.03 -28.58
C LEU A 432 -37.67 10.70 -27.51
N VAL A 433 -37.23 10.48 -26.31
CA VAL A 433 -38.11 10.34 -25.14
C VAL A 433 -37.91 11.57 -24.26
N GLU A 434 -38.98 12.31 -24.02
CA GLU A 434 -38.98 13.48 -23.14
C GLU A 434 -39.36 13.08 -21.73
N THR A 435 -38.59 13.57 -20.75
CA THR A 435 -38.85 13.39 -19.32
C THR A 435 -38.63 14.73 -18.60
N GLU A 436 -38.90 14.78 -17.32
CA GLU A 436 -38.61 15.98 -16.48
C GLU A 436 -37.14 16.39 -16.50
N TYR A 437 -36.19 15.47 -16.79
CA TYR A 437 -34.76 15.72 -16.87
C TYR A 437 -34.29 16.27 -18.23
N GLY A 438 -35.08 16.05 -19.29
CA GLY A 438 -34.77 16.48 -20.66
C GLY A 438 -35.07 15.45 -21.71
N TYR A 439 -34.33 15.50 -22.81
CA TYR A 439 -34.54 14.59 -23.97
C TYR A 439 -33.53 13.44 -23.92
N HIS A 440 -34.02 12.20 -24.13
CA HIS A 440 -33.22 10.99 -24.10
C HIS A 440 -33.22 10.32 -25.48
N ILE A 441 -32.04 9.95 -25.96
CA ILE A 441 -31.89 8.92 -27.02
C ILE A 441 -31.66 7.59 -26.31
N ILE A 442 -32.50 6.62 -26.51
CA ILE A 442 -32.45 5.32 -25.83
C ILE A 442 -32.06 4.24 -26.83
N LYS A 443 -31.10 3.39 -26.46
CA LYS A 443 -30.68 2.17 -27.14
C LYS A 443 -30.97 0.98 -26.26
N VAL A 444 -31.97 0.16 -26.59
CA VAL A 444 -32.24 -1.10 -25.91
C VAL A 444 -31.17 -2.12 -26.34
N THR A 445 -30.39 -2.63 -25.43
CA THR A 445 -29.32 -3.61 -25.70
C THR A 445 -29.76 -5.04 -25.43
N GLU A 446 -30.65 -5.24 -24.44
CA GLU A 446 -31.29 -6.53 -24.17
C GLU A 446 -32.77 -6.33 -23.87
N LEU A 447 -33.62 -7.18 -24.47
CA LEU A 447 -35.05 -7.16 -24.20
C LEU A 447 -35.38 -7.62 -22.78
N PRO A 448 -36.59 -7.29 -22.26
CA PRO A 448 -36.99 -7.69 -20.92
C PRO A 448 -36.87 -9.20 -20.69
N LYS A 449 -36.17 -9.58 -19.64
CA LYS A 449 -36.06 -10.96 -19.14
C LYS A 449 -36.63 -10.99 -17.73
N SER A 450 -37.35 -12.04 -17.39
CA SER A 450 -38.04 -12.19 -16.10
C SER A 450 -37.65 -13.45 -15.34
N THR A 451 -36.85 -14.33 -15.92
CA THR A 451 -36.45 -15.58 -15.27
C THR A 451 -35.38 -15.32 -14.21
N TYR A 452 -35.71 -15.60 -12.97
CA TYR A 452 -34.83 -15.54 -11.80
C TYR A 452 -34.41 -16.95 -11.42
N THR A 453 -33.16 -17.17 -11.12
CA THR A 453 -32.61 -18.47 -10.73
C THR A 453 -32.12 -18.44 -9.30
N LYS A 454 -32.62 -19.33 -8.44
CA LYS A 454 -32.09 -19.54 -7.10
C LYS A 454 -31.07 -20.66 -7.13
N VAL A 455 -29.86 -20.35 -6.63
CA VAL A 455 -28.74 -21.29 -6.61
C VAL A 455 -28.34 -21.54 -5.17
N ALA A 456 -28.38 -22.79 -4.76
CA ALA A 456 -27.79 -23.27 -3.52
C ALA A 456 -26.36 -23.76 -3.81
N THR A 457 -25.41 -23.31 -3.01
CA THR A 457 -23.99 -23.58 -3.18
C THR A 457 -23.44 -24.29 -1.94
N LEU A 458 -22.89 -25.47 -2.13
CA LEU A 458 -22.06 -26.15 -1.12
C LEU A 458 -20.61 -25.83 -1.43
N GLU A 459 -19.91 -25.31 -0.45
CA GLU A 459 -18.46 -25.02 -0.52
C GLU A 459 -17.79 -25.69 0.65
N LEU A 460 -16.73 -26.47 0.37
CA LEU A 460 -15.84 -27.07 1.36
C LEU A 460 -14.41 -26.72 0.98
N GLU A 461 -13.68 -26.09 1.91
CA GLU A 461 -12.29 -25.75 1.72
C GLU A 461 -11.39 -26.98 1.87
N LEU A 462 -10.44 -27.15 0.98
CA LEU A 462 -9.43 -28.18 1.11
C LEU A 462 -8.30 -27.68 2.02
N VAL A 463 -8.40 -28.01 3.28
CA VAL A 463 -7.38 -27.72 4.31
C VAL A 463 -6.67 -29.00 4.75
N ALA A 464 -5.45 -28.85 5.27
CA ALA A 464 -4.73 -29.97 5.88
C ALA A 464 -5.44 -30.42 7.16
N SER A 465 -5.73 -31.72 7.25
CA SER A 465 -6.30 -32.33 8.46
C SER A 465 -5.32 -32.32 9.63
N ASP A 466 -5.84 -32.55 10.84
CA ASP A 466 -5.04 -32.73 12.04
C ASP A 466 -4.00 -33.87 11.87
N ALA A 467 -4.32 -34.90 11.11
CA ALA A 467 -3.39 -36.01 10.82
C ALA A 467 -2.21 -35.51 9.99
N THR A 468 -2.45 -34.74 8.94
CA THR A 468 -1.42 -34.14 8.07
C THR A 468 -0.59 -33.11 8.85
N ARG A 469 -1.22 -32.24 9.66
CA ARG A 469 -0.51 -31.29 10.54
C ARG A 469 0.38 -32.01 11.55
N ASN A 470 -0.14 -33.03 12.21
CA ASN A 470 0.62 -33.83 13.20
C ASN A 470 1.79 -34.62 12.55
N GLU A 471 1.66 -35.04 11.31
CA GLU A 471 2.77 -35.69 10.59
C GLU A 471 3.88 -34.66 10.28
N ALA A 472 3.53 -33.49 9.74
CA ALA A 472 4.48 -32.42 9.47
C ALA A 472 5.18 -31.96 10.76
N PHE A 473 4.40 -31.80 11.86
CA PHE A 473 4.97 -31.45 13.17
C PHE A 473 5.94 -32.50 13.69
N ARG A 474 5.58 -33.82 13.66
CA ARG A 474 6.49 -34.89 14.09
C ARG A 474 7.79 -34.92 13.30
N ASN A 475 7.73 -34.68 12.00
CA ASN A 475 8.92 -34.60 11.16
C ASN A 475 9.80 -33.40 11.56
N ALA A 476 9.19 -32.21 11.80
CA ALA A 476 9.90 -31.05 12.25
C ALA A 476 10.51 -31.23 13.66
N ASP A 477 9.77 -31.81 14.59
CA ASP A 477 10.19 -32.06 15.97
C ASP A 477 11.33 -33.07 16.03
N SER A 478 11.21 -34.15 15.27
CA SER A 478 12.29 -35.17 15.13
C SER A 478 13.55 -34.53 14.55
N PHE A 479 13.42 -33.70 13.55
CA PHE A 479 14.56 -33.01 12.94
C PHE A 479 15.22 -32.05 13.94
N ALA A 480 14.43 -31.21 14.65
CA ALA A 480 14.94 -30.28 15.66
C ALA A 480 15.63 -31.01 16.83
N ALA A 481 15.03 -32.09 17.31
CA ALA A 481 15.58 -32.88 18.42
C ALA A 481 16.95 -33.56 18.09
N ASN A 482 17.20 -33.87 16.82
CA ASN A 482 18.43 -34.46 16.38
C ASN A 482 19.50 -33.47 15.92
N ALA A 483 19.15 -32.18 15.80
CA ALA A 483 20.03 -31.11 15.31
C ALA A 483 20.43 -30.18 16.45
N GLY A 484 21.38 -30.58 17.30
CA GLY A 484 21.84 -29.78 18.44
C GLY A 484 22.71 -28.57 18.07
N ASN A 485 23.21 -28.49 16.85
CA ASN A 485 24.03 -27.41 16.32
C ASN A 485 23.93 -27.36 14.78
N ARG A 486 24.47 -26.28 14.18
CA ARG A 486 24.44 -26.08 12.71
C ARG A 486 25.04 -27.21 11.90
N ASN A 487 26.10 -27.89 12.36
CA ASN A 487 26.72 -29.00 11.62
C ASN A 487 25.74 -30.17 11.57
N GLU A 488 25.20 -30.56 12.71
CA GLU A 488 24.18 -31.63 12.81
C GLU A 488 22.91 -31.26 12.02
N PHE A 489 22.48 -29.99 12.06
CA PHE A 489 21.38 -29.48 11.23
C PHE A 489 21.63 -29.74 9.75
N THR A 490 22.84 -29.42 9.26
CA THR A 490 23.20 -29.62 7.85
C THR A 490 23.31 -31.12 7.48
N GLU A 491 23.90 -31.93 8.34
CA GLU A 491 24.06 -33.38 8.13
C GLU A 491 22.69 -34.08 8.13
N ASN A 492 21.82 -33.73 9.07
CA ASN A 492 20.47 -34.32 9.16
C ASN A 492 19.59 -33.90 7.97
N ALA A 493 19.65 -32.62 7.56
CA ALA A 493 18.93 -32.17 6.38
C ALA A 493 19.36 -32.95 5.12
N ALA A 494 20.65 -33.18 4.95
CA ALA A 494 21.16 -33.98 3.83
C ALA A 494 20.75 -35.46 3.92
N THR A 495 20.76 -36.05 5.12
CA THR A 495 20.40 -37.45 5.36
C THR A 495 18.90 -37.70 5.11
N ASP A 496 18.05 -36.79 5.58
CA ASP A 496 16.60 -36.90 5.48
C ASP A 496 16.06 -36.27 4.19
N ASN A 497 16.97 -35.80 3.32
CA ASN A 497 16.65 -35.16 2.04
C ASN A 497 15.77 -33.90 2.18
N TYR A 498 15.97 -33.16 3.27
CA TYR A 498 15.33 -31.84 3.44
C TYR A 498 16.17 -30.74 2.77
N ARG A 499 15.48 -29.77 2.18
CA ARG A 499 16.13 -28.62 1.57
C ARG A 499 16.41 -27.54 2.60
N ILE A 500 17.65 -27.18 2.77
CA ILE A 500 18.05 -25.99 3.53
C ILE A 500 17.81 -24.75 2.68
N LEU A 501 17.09 -23.79 3.23
CA LEU A 501 16.84 -22.49 2.65
C LEU A 501 17.62 -21.43 3.44
N GLN A 502 18.16 -20.44 2.72
CA GLN A 502 18.90 -19.34 3.33
C GLN A 502 18.06 -18.06 3.34
N ALA A 503 18.16 -17.32 4.43
CA ALA A 503 17.60 -16.00 4.59
C ALA A 503 18.70 -15.06 5.06
N ASN A 504 19.12 -14.16 4.18
CA ASN A 504 20.21 -13.23 4.46
C ASN A 504 19.66 -11.83 4.74
N ASN A 505 20.32 -11.13 5.66
CA ASN A 505 19.96 -9.75 6.05
C ASN A 505 18.49 -9.58 6.45
N VAL A 506 17.96 -10.54 7.21
CA VAL A 506 16.61 -10.46 7.76
C VAL A 506 16.58 -9.32 8.78
N ASP A 507 15.80 -8.28 8.52
CA ASP A 507 15.63 -7.16 9.44
C ASP A 507 14.86 -7.57 10.70
N ALA A 508 15.30 -7.08 11.86
CA ALA A 508 14.71 -7.40 13.16
C ALA A 508 13.22 -7.08 13.27
N ASN A 509 12.74 -6.06 12.56
CA ASN A 509 11.33 -5.66 12.53
C ASN A 509 10.54 -6.27 11.37
N SER A 510 11.16 -7.10 10.52
CA SER A 510 10.47 -7.81 9.45
C SER A 510 9.39 -8.73 10.01
N ARG A 511 8.34 -8.94 9.21
CA ARG A 511 7.27 -9.89 9.50
C ARG A 511 7.48 -11.24 8.82
N ASN A 512 8.13 -11.22 7.67
CA ASN A 512 8.28 -12.38 6.79
C ASN A 512 9.76 -12.73 6.59
N ILE A 513 10.02 -13.99 6.30
CA ILE A 513 11.35 -14.49 5.90
C ILE A 513 11.19 -15.13 4.54
N ASN A 514 11.75 -14.57 3.48
CA ASN A 514 11.55 -15.07 2.11
C ASN A 514 10.04 -15.26 1.80
N ASN A 515 9.64 -16.49 1.52
CA ASN A 515 8.24 -16.87 1.26
C ASN A 515 7.45 -17.26 2.53
N LEU A 516 8.11 -17.30 3.69
CA LEU A 516 7.44 -17.60 4.97
C LEU A 516 6.70 -16.35 5.43
N GLN A 517 5.37 -16.43 5.43
CA GLN A 517 4.52 -15.40 5.96
C GLN A 517 4.41 -15.54 7.48
N ASN A 518 4.20 -14.43 8.17
CA ASN A 518 4.03 -14.42 9.63
C ASN A 518 5.18 -15.08 10.42
N ALA A 519 6.42 -15.00 9.89
CA ALA A 519 7.61 -15.63 10.49
C ALA A 519 8.18 -14.84 11.70
N ARG A 520 7.35 -14.06 12.37
CA ARG A 520 7.76 -13.15 13.45
C ARG A 520 8.42 -13.86 14.62
N GLU A 521 7.93 -15.06 14.97
CA GLU A 521 8.51 -15.84 16.07
C GLU A 521 9.94 -16.34 15.76
N VAL A 522 10.19 -16.72 14.50
CA VAL A 522 11.52 -17.10 14.03
C VAL A 522 12.48 -15.91 14.11
N ILE A 523 12.03 -14.74 13.67
CA ILE A 523 12.82 -13.50 13.69
C ILE A 523 13.12 -13.11 15.14
N ARG A 524 12.11 -13.08 16.01
CA ARG A 524 12.30 -12.76 17.42
C ARG A 524 13.29 -13.71 18.11
N TRP A 525 13.20 -15.02 17.85
CA TRP A 525 14.16 -15.98 18.34
C TRP A 525 15.59 -15.65 17.87
N ALA A 526 15.76 -15.31 16.59
CA ALA A 526 17.09 -15.00 16.05
C ALA A 526 17.73 -13.78 16.72
N PHE A 527 16.92 -12.79 17.14
CA PHE A 527 17.39 -11.57 17.81
C PHE A 527 17.33 -11.64 19.33
N ASP A 528 16.86 -12.75 19.92
CA ASP A 528 16.92 -12.95 21.37
C ASP A 528 18.37 -12.90 21.86
N ASP A 529 18.60 -12.22 23.00
CA ASP A 529 19.94 -12.07 23.58
C ASP A 529 20.54 -13.42 24.00
N GLY A 530 19.71 -14.41 24.27
CA GLY A 530 20.11 -15.80 24.61
C GLY A 530 20.49 -16.64 23.40
N THR A 531 20.07 -16.29 22.18
CA THR A 531 20.34 -17.06 20.98
C THR A 531 21.74 -16.83 20.46
N SER A 532 22.51 -17.89 20.33
CA SER A 532 23.92 -17.90 19.90
C SER A 532 24.07 -18.30 18.44
N THR A 533 25.11 -17.82 17.76
CA THR A 533 25.48 -18.27 16.42
C THR A 533 25.70 -19.79 16.37
N GLY A 534 25.06 -20.45 15.40
CA GLY A 534 25.09 -21.91 15.23
C GLY A 534 24.06 -22.65 16.09
N GLU A 535 23.29 -21.96 16.91
CA GLU A 535 22.19 -22.54 17.66
C GLU A 535 21.04 -22.93 16.73
N VAL A 536 20.37 -24.03 17.05
CA VAL A 536 19.19 -24.52 16.32
C VAL A 536 17.94 -24.27 17.17
N SER A 537 16.91 -23.76 16.54
CA SER A 537 15.66 -23.46 17.21
C SER A 537 14.84 -24.69 17.55
N THR A 538 13.86 -24.54 18.43
CA THR A 538 12.70 -25.41 18.47
C THR A 538 11.85 -25.28 17.21
N VAL A 539 10.80 -26.09 17.09
CA VAL A 539 9.84 -25.99 15.99
C VAL A 539 9.00 -24.74 16.14
N PHE A 540 8.93 -23.91 15.09
CA PHE A 540 7.98 -22.80 14.97
C PHE A 540 6.80 -23.23 14.09
N GLU A 541 5.59 -22.91 14.53
CA GLU A 541 4.38 -23.09 13.74
C GLU A 541 4.04 -21.78 13.00
N LEU A 542 4.02 -21.86 11.67
CA LEU A 542 3.59 -20.77 10.79
C LEU A 542 2.28 -21.17 10.09
N ASP A 543 1.66 -20.25 9.38
CA ASP A 543 0.35 -20.47 8.74
C ASP A 543 0.30 -21.76 7.90
N ASN A 544 1.35 -22.02 7.11
CA ASN A 544 1.39 -23.10 6.13
C ASN A 544 2.60 -24.05 6.28
N ALA A 545 3.37 -23.93 7.35
CA ALA A 545 4.55 -24.78 7.57
C ALA A 545 4.99 -24.78 9.03
N TYR A 546 5.61 -25.88 9.45
CA TYR A 546 6.52 -25.89 10.60
C TYR A 546 7.92 -25.53 10.13
N VAL A 547 8.67 -24.78 10.92
CA VAL A 547 10.01 -24.32 10.58
C VAL A 547 10.98 -24.61 11.71
N VAL A 548 12.15 -25.12 11.35
CA VAL A 548 13.31 -25.24 12.24
C VAL A 548 14.43 -24.42 11.63
N ALA A 549 15.01 -23.50 12.38
CA ALA A 549 16.01 -22.56 11.93
C ALA A 549 17.32 -22.68 12.70
N THR A 550 18.43 -22.28 12.09
CA THR A 550 19.72 -22.09 12.76
C THR A 550 20.25 -20.69 12.47
N LEU A 551 20.76 -20.02 13.50
CA LEU A 551 21.33 -18.67 13.41
C LEU A 551 22.76 -18.73 12.83
N ILE A 552 22.98 -18.08 11.71
CA ILE A 552 24.30 -17.98 11.07
C ILE A 552 25.10 -16.82 11.64
N SER A 553 24.48 -15.66 11.71
CA SER A 553 25.04 -14.45 12.30
C SER A 553 23.94 -13.48 12.65
N LYS A 554 24.15 -12.63 13.64
CA LYS A 554 23.34 -11.43 13.89
C LYS A 554 24.23 -10.22 14.02
N ARG A 555 23.70 -9.08 13.64
CA ARG A 555 24.40 -7.81 13.65
C ARG A 555 23.48 -6.72 14.17
N ASP A 556 24.04 -5.90 15.02
CA ASP A 556 23.39 -4.70 15.52
C ASP A 556 23.37 -3.60 14.44
N GLU A 557 22.50 -2.60 14.62
CA GLU A 557 22.45 -1.42 13.78
C GLU A 557 23.81 -0.72 13.69
N GLY A 558 24.24 -0.38 12.49
CA GLY A 558 25.51 0.32 12.29
C GLY A 558 26.12 0.13 10.91
N ASP A 559 27.46 0.15 10.90
CA ASP A 559 28.25 0.01 9.69
C ASP A 559 28.14 -1.43 9.13
N VAL A 560 27.94 -1.52 7.84
CA VAL A 560 27.80 -2.79 7.10
C VAL A 560 29.19 -3.37 6.81
N GLU A 561 29.38 -4.65 7.03
CA GLU A 561 30.59 -5.36 6.59
C GLU A 561 30.55 -5.68 5.09
N LEU A 562 31.73 -5.76 4.47
CA LEU A 562 31.80 -6.06 3.02
C LEU A 562 31.10 -7.35 2.65
N ALA A 563 31.17 -8.37 3.50
CA ALA A 563 30.54 -9.67 3.25
C ALA A 563 29.02 -9.57 3.00
N ASP A 564 28.35 -8.60 3.62
CA ASP A 564 26.89 -8.44 3.57
C ASP A 564 26.40 -7.75 2.30
N VAL A 565 27.26 -6.91 1.72
CA VAL A 565 26.95 -6.07 0.55
C VAL A 565 27.89 -6.37 -0.61
N LYS A 566 28.60 -7.48 -0.55
CA LYS A 566 29.68 -7.81 -1.50
C LYS A 566 29.23 -7.71 -2.94
N GLU A 567 28.10 -8.33 -3.29
CA GLU A 567 27.59 -8.32 -4.66
C GLU A 567 27.24 -6.90 -5.14
N GLN A 568 26.62 -6.09 -4.26
CA GLN A 568 26.29 -4.70 -4.59
C GLN A 568 27.51 -3.85 -4.78
N VAL A 569 28.47 -3.94 -3.85
CA VAL A 569 29.73 -3.20 -3.91
C VAL A 569 30.57 -3.65 -5.10
N GLU A 570 30.65 -4.95 -5.36
CA GLU A 570 31.39 -5.50 -6.50
C GLU A 570 30.83 -4.97 -7.83
N ALA A 571 29.50 -4.95 -7.98
CA ALA A 571 28.88 -4.40 -9.17
C ALA A 571 29.21 -2.91 -9.39
N GLN A 572 29.20 -2.12 -8.31
CA GLN A 572 29.57 -0.69 -8.38
C GLN A 572 31.04 -0.48 -8.73
N VAL A 573 31.95 -1.19 -8.05
CA VAL A 573 33.38 -1.12 -8.33
C VAL A 573 33.71 -1.60 -9.75
N ARG A 574 33.07 -2.68 -10.19
CA ARG A 574 33.21 -3.19 -11.56
C ARG A 574 32.77 -2.17 -12.57
N ASN A 575 31.63 -1.50 -12.37
CA ASN A 575 31.16 -0.44 -13.26
C ASN A 575 32.10 0.79 -13.25
N GLU A 576 32.69 1.15 -12.10
CA GLU A 576 33.74 2.18 -12.06
C GLU A 576 34.95 1.82 -12.93
N LYS A 577 35.44 0.60 -12.78
CA LYS A 577 36.58 0.12 -13.56
C LYS A 577 36.26 -0.01 -15.05
N LYS A 578 35.05 -0.50 -15.41
CA LYS A 578 34.59 -0.51 -16.80
C LYS A 578 34.54 0.89 -17.40
N ALA A 579 34.08 1.89 -16.63
CA ALA A 579 34.09 3.28 -17.05
C ALA A 579 35.53 3.76 -17.37
N GLU A 580 36.50 3.42 -16.52
CA GLU A 580 37.91 3.81 -16.75
C GLU A 580 38.51 3.09 -18.00
N VAL A 581 38.16 1.82 -18.20
CA VAL A 581 38.55 1.09 -19.43
C VAL A 581 37.95 1.78 -20.67
N ILE A 582 36.67 2.14 -20.61
CA ILE A 582 36.01 2.82 -21.75
C ILE A 582 36.66 4.18 -21.99
N LYS A 583 36.83 5.00 -20.93
CA LYS A 583 37.50 6.31 -21.06
C LYS A 583 38.89 6.19 -21.64
N SER A 584 39.69 5.24 -21.21
CA SER A 584 41.06 5.02 -21.72
C SER A 584 41.06 4.66 -23.19
N LYS A 585 40.13 3.81 -23.65
CA LYS A 585 40.02 3.42 -25.09
C LYS A 585 39.52 4.55 -25.96
N LEU A 586 38.81 5.52 -25.40
CA LEU A 586 38.28 6.68 -26.14
C LEU A 586 39.21 7.90 -26.10
N ALA A 587 40.18 7.95 -25.21
CA ALA A 587 40.96 9.15 -24.88
C ALA A 587 41.75 9.74 -26.06
N ASP A 588 42.25 8.90 -26.99
CA ASP A 588 43.05 9.30 -28.17
C ASP A 588 42.21 9.48 -29.44
N LYS A 589 40.88 9.35 -29.36
CA LYS A 589 39.97 9.56 -30.47
C LYS A 589 39.48 11.00 -30.51
N THR A 590 39.37 11.54 -31.72
CA THR A 590 39.00 12.95 -31.93
C THR A 590 37.61 13.13 -32.56
N SER A 591 36.98 12.03 -33.02
CA SER A 591 35.61 12.06 -33.55
C SER A 591 34.71 11.04 -32.87
N LEU A 592 33.39 11.30 -32.80
CA LEU A 592 32.41 10.36 -32.25
C LEU A 592 32.31 9.07 -33.06
N GLU A 593 32.53 9.15 -34.37
CA GLU A 593 32.54 8.02 -35.31
C GLU A 593 33.72 7.09 -35.00
N ASP A 594 34.94 7.65 -34.83
CA ASP A 594 36.10 6.85 -34.42
C ASP A 594 35.94 6.21 -33.04
N MET A 595 35.34 6.95 -32.09
CA MET A 595 35.00 6.44 -30.78
C MET A 595 33.97 5.31 -30.86
N LYS A 596 32.91 5.45 -31.67
CA LYS A 596 31.92 4.42 -31.92
C LYS A 596 32.54 3.17 -32.53
N ALA A 597 33.45 3.33 -33.45
CA ALA A 597 34.12 2.22 -34.14
C ALA A 597 34.90 1.31 -33.13
N VAL A 598 35.36 1.83 -31.99
CA VAL A 598 36.02 1.05 -30.93
C VAL A 598 35.11 -0.03 -30.37
N TYR A 599 33.80 0.25 -30.26
CA TYR A 599 32.81 -0.63 -29.64
C TYR A 599 31.77 -1.17 -30.66
N ALA A 600 31.86 -0.77 -31.90
CA ALA A 600 31.03 -1.23 -33.01
C ALA A 600 29.51 -1.16 -32.68
N ASN A 601 28.84 -2.31 -32.63
CA ASN A 601 27.38 -2.39 -32.38
C ASN A 601 26.99 -2.21 -30.92
N GLU A 602 27.94 -2.26 -29.99
CA GLU A 602 27.68 -2.10 -28.57
C GLU A 602 27.56 -0.65 -28.13
N ALA A 603 28.09 0.29 -28.93
CA ALA A 603 27.96 1.71 -28.73
C ALA A 603 26.89 2.31 -29.65
N SER A 604 26.06 3.17 -29.12
CA SER A 604 25.08 3.93 -29.87
C SER A 604 25.53 5.37 -30.10
N LEU A 605 25.32 5.88 -31.30
CA LEU A 605 25.50 7.29 -31.65
C LEU A 605 24.15 7.85 -32.10
N ASN A 606 23.65 8.80 -31.31
CA ASN A 606 22.30 9.35 -31.48
C ASN A 606 22.40 10.87 -31.70
N GLU A 607 21.60 11.38 -32.62
CA GLU A 607 21.33 12.80 -32.72
C GLU A 607 20.22 13.18 -31.77
N VAL A 608 20.47 14.15 -30.92
CA VAL A 608 19.51 14.62 -29.91
C VAL A 608 19.26 16.12 -30.16
N PRO A 609 18.20 16.42 -30.91
CA PRO A 609 17.76 17.79 -31.08
C PRO A 609 17.07 18.30 -29.81
N ASP A 610 16.97 19.60 -29.66
CA ASP A 610 16.21 20.26 -28.61
C ASP A 610 16.57 19.87 -27.15
N LEU A 611 17.83 19.45 -26.90
CA LEU A 611 18.32 19.15 -25.57
C LEU A 611 18.36 20.42 -24.72
N LYS A 612 17.77 20.38 -23.53
CA LYS A 612 17.77 21.50 -22.58
C LYS A 612 18.75 21.27 -21.44
N LEU A 613 19.38 22.32 -20.94
CA LEU A 613 20.27 22.22 -19.78
C LEU A 613 19.53 21.78 -18.51
N SER A 614 18.25 22.14 -18.36
CA SER A 614 17.39 21.68 -17.26
C SER A 614 16.95 20.22 -17.35
N ALA A 615 17.22 19.54 -18.49
CA ALA A 615 16.91 18.12 -18.64
C ALA A 615 17.84 17.26 -17.76
N ASN A 616 17.31 16.16 -17.24
CA ASN A 616 18.09 15.15 -16.51
C ASN A 616 18.22 13.83 -17.29
N VAL A 617 17.55 13.73 -18.44
CA VAL A 617 17.46 12.51 -19.24
C VAL A 617 17.84 12.82 -20.68
N ILE A 618 18.65 11.94 -21.26
CA ILE A 618 18.97 11.94 -22.68
C ILE A 618 18.14 10.85 -23.37
N PRO A 619 17.36 11.17 -24.43
CA PRO A 619 16.62 10.18 -25.19
C PRO A 619 17.52 9.04 -25.70
N GLY A 620 17.11 7.79 -25.48
CA GLY A 620 17.86 6.59 -25.86
C GLY A 620 19.04 6.23 -24.96
N VAL A 621 19.31 7.01 -23.90
CA VAL A 621 20.41 6.77 -22.94
C VAL A 621 19.86 6.60 -21.51
N GLY A 622 19.00 7.52 -21.06
CA GLY A 622 18.47 7.55 -19.69
C GLY A 622 18.96 8.74 -18.88
N PHE A 623 19.00 8.58 -17.56
CA PHE A 623 19.41 9.63 -16.62
C PHE A 623 20.90 9.96 -16.77
N ALA A 624 21.20 11.19 -17.20
CA ALA A 624 22.56 11.60 -17.56
C ALA A 624 22.85 13.10 -17.32
N PRO A 625 22.61 13.62 -16.11
CA PRO A 625 22.72 15.06 -15.84
C PRO A 625 24.16 15.60 -15.96
N ARG A 626 25.19 14.79 -15.65
CA ARG A 626 26.58 15.19 -15.79
C ARG A 626 26.98 15.34 -17.23
N ALA A 627 26.53 14.43 -18.08
CA ALA A 627 26.79 14.48 -19.53
C ALA A 627 26.10 15.69 -20.15
N ILE A 628 24.84 15.98 -19.78
CA ILE A 628 24.11 17.17 -20.23
C ILE A 628 24.89 18.44 -19.83
N GLY A 629 25.23 18.58 -18.55
CA GLY A 629 26.01 19.74 -18.10
C GLY A 629 27.34 19.93 -18.85
N ALA A 630 28.04 18.83 -19.14
CA ALA A 630 29.29 18.90 -19.90
C ALA A 630 29.08 19.29 -21.38
N ILE A 631 28.01 18.83 -22.02
CA ILE A 631 27.68 19.21 -23.40
C ILE A 631 27.45 20.72 -23.51
N PHE A 632 26.72 21.30 -22.53
CA PHE A 632 26.53 22.75 -22.51
C PHE A 632 27.78 23.53 -22.08
N GLY A 633 28.80 22.86 -21.52
CA GLY A 633 30.07 23.47 -21.13
C GLY A 633 31.12 23.57 -22.22
N VAL A 634 30.96 22.90 -23.37
CA VAL A 634 31.89 22.97 -24.52
C VAL A 634 31.42 23.99 -25.54
N LYS A 635 32.34 24.42 -26.44
CA LYS A 635 31.98 25.29 -27.52
C LYS A 635 31.32 24.52 -28.64
N GLN A 636 30.54 25.24 -29.49
CA GLN A 636 29.93 24.65 -30.65
C GLN A 636 30.98 23.98 -31.55
N GLY A 637 30.73 22.75 -31.92
CA GLY A 637 31.64 21.89 -32.71
C GLY A 637 32.62 21.08 -31.86
N GLU A 638 32.80 21.39 -30.57
CA GLU A 638 33.69 20.66 -29.67
C GLU A 638 33.01 19.41 -29.07
N ILE A 639 33.84 18.44 -28.71
CA ILE A 639 33.46 17.16 -28.09
C ILE A 639 33.83 17.20 -26.61
N THR A 640 32.96 16.67 -25.76
CA THR A 640 33.22 16.54 -24.31
C THR A 640 34.30 15.48 -24.06
N GLN A 641 34.93 15.54 -22.86
CA GLN A 641 35.63 14.37 -22.34
C GLN A 641 34.61 13.24 -22.09
N PRO A 642 35.05 11.96 -22.09
CA PRO A 642 34.20 10.85 -21.72
C PRO A 642 33.69 10.96 -20.28
N ILE A 643 32.37 10.97 -20.09
CA ILE A 643 31.70 11.19 -18.80
C ILE A 643 31.05 9.89 -18.35
N ARG A 644 31.35 9.50 -17.13
CA ARG A 644 30.70 8.38 -16.50
C ARG A 644 29.33 8.81 -15.98
N GLU A 645 28.30 8.08 -16.36
CA GLU A 645 26.97 8.05 -15.75
C GLU A 645 26.69 6.67 -15.14
N ASP A 646 25.55 6.49 -14.52
CA ASP A 646 25.24 5.25 -13.79
C ASP A 646 25.08 4.03 -14.71
N VAL A 647 24.76 4.24 -15.98
CA VAL A 647 24.48 3.18 -16.97
C VAL A 647 25.62 2.95 -18.00
N GLY A 648 26.60 3.84 -18.03
CA GLY A 648 27.70 3.78 -19.01
C GLY A 648 28.53 5.05 -19.09
N VAL A 649 29.25 5.18 -20.19
CA VAL A 649 30.08 6.36 -20.50
C VAL A 649 29.47 7.09 -21.69
N ILE A 650 29.37 8.40 -21.58
CA ILE A 650 28.79 9.28 -22.58
C ILE A 650 29.84 10.26 -23.09
N VAL A 651 29.87 10.50 -24.36
CA VAL A 651 30.62 11.58 -25.01
C VAL A 651 29.66 12.38 -25.88
N GLY A 652 29.56 13.67 -25.63
CA GLY A 652 28.69 14.57 -26.40
C GLY A 652 29.46 15.52 -27.30
N LYS A 653 28.91 15.82 -28.46
CA LYS A 653 29.36 16.92 -29.32
C LYS A 653 28.25 17.94 -29.42
N LEU A 654 28.58 19.18 -29.13
CA LEU A 654 27.64 20.29 -29.30
C LEU A 654 27.62 20.73 -30.78
N ASN A 655 26.54 20.40 -31.49
CA ASN A 655 26.41 20.75 -32.93
C ASN A 655 25.92 22.18 -33.09
N ALA A 656 24.89 22.57 -32.34
CA ALA A 656 24.37 23.95 -32.34
C ALA A 656 23.89 24.32 -30.93
N LEU A 657 23.93 25.59 -30.62
CA LEU A 657 23.39 26.14 -29.39
C LEU A 657 22.51 27.34 -29.73
N THR A 658 21.24 27.25 -29.36
CA THR A 658 20.28 28.35 -29.47
C THR A 658 20.05 28.92 -28.05
N PRO A 659 20.64 30.08 -27.73
CA PRO A 659 20.48 30.70 -26.45
C PRO A 659 19.02 31.09 -26.19
N ALA A 660 18.60 31.04 -24.93
CA ALA A 660 17.30 31.55 -24.51
C ALA A 660 17.17 33.04 -24.88
N ALA A 661 16.04 33.43 -25.46
CA ALA A 661 15.75 34.84 -25.71
C ALA A 661 15.70 35.64 -24.40
N GLU A 662 16.24 36.86 -24.40
CA GLU A 662 16.13 37.69 -23.19
C GLU A 662 14.65 38.12 -22.97
N ILE A 663 14.17 37.98 -21.75
CA ILE A 663 12.84 38.45 -21.30
C ILE A 663 13.02 39.58 -20.32
N GLY A 664 12.03 40.48 -20.22
CA GLY A 664 12.07 41.63 -19.36
C GLY A 664 11.74 41.34 -17.89
N ASP A 665 11.13 40.19 -17.61
CA ASP A 665 10.65 39.82 -16.27
C ASP A 665 10.83 38.31 -16.01
N TYR A 666 11.50 37.97 -14.91
CA TYR A 666 11.77 36.62 -14.45
C TYR A 666 10.95 36.24 -13.20
N SER A 667 10.00 37.06 -12.78
CA SER A 667 9.24 36.88 -11.52
C SER A 667 8.48 35.54 -11.47
N ALA A 668 7.97 35.06 -12.58
CA ALA A 668 7.32 33.74 -12.64
C ALA A 668 8.29 32.60 -12.33
N TYR A 669 9.50 32.63 -12.86
CA TYR A 669 10.55 31.63 -12.56
C TYR A 669 11.06 31.77 -11.13
N GLN A 670 11.18 32.99 -10.63
CA GLN A 670 11.52 33.27 -9.23
C GLN A 670 10.48 32.66 -8.28
N GLY A 671 9.19 32.88 -8.56
CA GLY A 671 8.09 32.29 -7.78
C GLY A 671 8.12 30.78 -7.80
N GLN A 672 8.31 30.17 -8.97
CA GLN A 672 8.38 28.71 -9.11
C GLN A 672 9.58 28.10 -8.37
N LEU A 673 10.78 28.69 -8.49
CA LEU A 673 11.97 28.27 -7.77
C LEU A 673 11.77 28.35 -6.26
N THR A 674 11.24 29.46 -5.76
CA THR A 674 10.93 29.65 -4.34
C THR A 674 9.95 28.59 -3.85
N GLN A 675 8.88 28.33 -4.60
CA GLN A 675 7.90 27.31 -4.26
C GLN A 675 8.51 25.91 -4.24
N ASN A 676 9.29 25.56 -5.25
CA ASN A 676 9.99 24.26 -5.33
C ASN A 676 10.99 24.09 -4.18
N ALA A 677 11.73 25.15 -3.84
CA ALA A 677 12.68 25.14 -2.71
C ALA A 677 11.91 24.92 -1.40
N SER A 678 10.86 25.68 -1.13
CA SER A 678 10.04 25.54 0.07
C SER A 678 9.46 24.14 0.24
N GLN A 679 8.89 23.55 -0.83
CA GLN A 679 8.35 22.20 -0.80
C GLN A 679 9.45 21.15 -0.51
N ARG A 680 10.61 21.28 -1.19
CA ARG A 680 11.74 20.36 -0.98
C ARG A 680 12.29 20.47 0.44
N THR A 681 12.44 21.68 0.98
CA THR A 681 12.96 21.92 2.33
C THR A 681 12.02 21.33 3.36
N THR A 682 10.70 21.55 3.26
CA THR A 682 9.71 20.97 4.17
C THR A 682 9.77 19.44 4.20
N TYR A 683 9.93 18.80 3.04
CA TYR A 683 10.07 17.34 2.95
C TYR A 683 11.42 16.85 3.49
N SER A 684 12.52 17.50 3.12
CA SER A 684 13.88 17.08 3.46
C SER A 684 14.18 17.25 4.94
N VAL A 685 13.62 18.28 5.57
CA VAL A 685 13.81 18.54 7.02
C VAL A 685 13.31 17.37 7.85
N MET A 686 12.17 16.78 7.51
CA MET A 686 11.65 15.60 8.21
C MET A 686 12.67 14.45 8.22
N MET A 687 13.21 14.13 7.04
CA MET A 687 14.23 13.05 6.93
C MET A 687 15.52 13.41 7.67
N ALA A 688 15.97 14.67 7.55
CA ALA A 688 17.18 15.13 8.21
C ALA A 688 17.05 15.10 9.74
N LEU A 689 15.90 15.49 10.26
CA LEU A 689 15.63 15.46 11.70
C LEU A 689 15.53 14.02 12.22
N GLN A 690 14.94 13.11 11.47
CA GLN A 690 14.91 11.68 11.82
C GLN A 690 16.31 11.08 11.84
N ASP A 691 17.15 11.39 10.86
CA ASP A 691 18.56 10.96 10.82
C ASP A 691 19.37 11.50 12.00
N LEU A 692 19.14 12.77 12.38
CA LEU A 692 19.81 13.42 13.50
C LEU A 692 19.33 12.90 14.87
N ALA A 693 18.08 12.49 14.95
CA ALA A 693 17.47 12.01 16.19
C ALA A 693 18.06 10.69 16.70
N GLY A 694 18.80 9.95 15.86
CA GLY A 694 19.45 8.70 16.26
C GLY A 694 18.43 7.69 16.78
N VAL A 695 17.33 7.48 16.02
CA VAL A 695 16.25 6.57 16.41
C VAL A 695 16.78 5.15 16.54
N LYS A 696 16.59 4.54 17.72
CA LYS A 696 16.87 3.12 17.96
C LYS A 696 15.56 2.38 18.19
N ASP A 697 15.34 1.31 17.46
CA ASP A 697 14.10 0.53 17.50
C ASP A 697 14.34 -0.85 18.12
N TYR A 698 13.75 -1.07 19.30
CA TYR A 698 13.83 -2.34 20.04
C TYR A 698 12.48 -3.08 20.08
N ARG A 699 11.48 -2.61 19.30
CA ARG A 699 10.14 -3.20 19.27
C ARG A 699 10.17 -4.68 18.91
N TYR A 700 11.17 -5.11 18.15
CA TYR A 700 11.38 -6.52 17.79
C TYR A 700 11.53 -7.46 19.00
N LYS A 701 11.88 -6.95 20.17
CA LYS A 701 11.98 -7.73 21.41
C LYS A 701 10.61 -8.02 22.02
N PHE A 702 9.57 -7.26 21.65
CA PHE A 702 8.23 -7.31 22.28
C PHE A 702 7.13 -7.86 21.37
N PHE A 703 7.27 -7.71 20.07
CA PHE A 703 6.19 -7.96 19.08
C PHE A 703 6.62 -8.90 17.95
#